data_66fef7a4fe796da856944cebe008d5f2
#
_entry.id   66fef7a4fe796da856944cebe008d5f2
#
_cell.length_a   1.000
_cell.length_b   1.000
_cell.length_c   1.000
_cell.angle_alpha   90.00
_cell.angle_beta   90.00
_cell.angle_gamma   90.00
#
_symmetry.space_group_name_H-M   'P 1'
#
loop_
_entity.id
_entity.type
_entity.pdbx_description
1 polymer ?
#
loop_
_entity_poly.entity_id
_entity_poly.type
_entity_poly.pdbx_seq_one_letter_code
_entity_poly.pdbx_strand_id
1 'polypeptide(L)'
;MTTIQLAVPEEASSRIRLGADLLKRSLLDIGLTIHEIGALTLAEYRNIAGIKLVIGNRLDHAFIRELEEHEVLLYHTNAPEGEGFYLASLPGNLIVIAGGSDTGVLYGCQELATIIAEKGGLPQELAFGDAPDMKLRGPVVPLQLTKVEPPRRTYEYPITPGRFPWFYDRALWLEYLDRLLEYRCNVVYIWTGHPFSSLVRLDSYPEAMEVTEAEFEQNVDTFRWLAEECDRRGIWLVLKFYNIHIPLPFAEKHKLDLHQPKPLPITSDYYIQSISTFIRTFPNVGLMVCLGEALQGALYGVEWFNETILVGVNEGLKDLKLKELPPIIVRAHAIPSEKVMEAAIPNYGNLFTEAKYNGESLTTFTPRGNWQDTHQHLSSLGSIHLFNVHILANLEPFRFGAPSFIQKCVQAAKYRLGCNGIHLYPLFYWDWPYSPDSVTPRLKQLERDWIWFAAWFRYAWKPDHHPALEREYWIGQFAKRYGSREAGEAVLDAYEESGECAPKLLRRFGITEGNRQTMSLGMTMSQLTNPDRYGPWKELWESQAPQGERLNLYVEREVRGEPHIGETPLDIADNVDAHAKNAERAIERARPYVVQNMEEFERIAIDVKAIALMTRSYTFKARAAIQILTYKLLSGQEFLNHVELLEAAIPAFEESLHNYRELAKLTDETYLYANSMQTPQRKVPFPDGEKFGHWRDCLPHYEQEFHSFTARVKELRNGDLPGGVASEERVGTYAQAEFVLHSSDAQTYVVDKQSKLFSDGNVLASNVAEELVGLTGIRINRDQASKEGVSIDIELKEPSRILVGYFNSKDSEWLQVPSLEENTHADDRGGLSPVIKNGLKVFFYPSVNVHAFLYEPGRHTLVFGQGSYLIVGVIKATQKMTVRDLEGASSLDTLDWLYENGKA
;
A
#
# COMPACT_ATOMS: atom_id res chain seq x y z
N MET A 1 24.34 33.21 -36.67
CA MET A 1 23.78 32.31 -35.66
C MET A 1 23.89 33.00 -34.29
N THR A 2 22.82 33.01 -33.52
CA THR A 2 22.88 33.61 -32.17
C THR A 2 23.66 32.67 -31.28
N THR A 3 24.73 33.21 -30.67
CA THR A 3 25.59 32.45 -29.75
C THR A 3 25.14 32.66 -28.32
N ILE A 4 25.01 31.58 -27.59
CA ILE A 4 24.74 31.56 -26.15
C ILE A 4 26.07 31.36 -25.41
N GLN A 5 26.35 32.26 -24.49
CA GLN A 5 27.47 32.13 -23.55
C GLN A 5 26.94 31.51 -22.28
N LEU A 6 27.18 30.23 -22.07
CA LEU A 6 26.70 29.48 -20.91
C LEU A 6 27.76 29.48 -19.81
N ALA A 7 27.48 30.19 -18.71
CA ALA A 7 28.38 30.25 -17.56
C ALA A 7 28.02 29.12 -16.57
N VAL A 8 28.96 28.18 -16.45
CA VAL A 8 28.85 27.04 -15.50
C VAL A 8 30.00 27.18 -14.50
N PRO A 9 29.76 27.09 -13.19
CA PRO A 9 30.85 27.10 -12.19
C PRO A 9 31.88 26.00 -12.46
N GLU A 10 33.17 26.32 -12.30
CA GLU A 10 34.28 25.36 -12.51
C GLU A 10 34.13 24.13 -11.58
N GLU A 11 33.74 24.36 -10.31
CA GLU A 11 33.48 23.30 -9.31
C GLU A 11 32.01 22.94 -9.21
N ALA A 12 31.25 23.02 -10.33
CA ALA A 12 29.85 22.63 -10.35
C ALA A 12 29.66 21.18 -9.94
N SER A 13 28.70 20.95 -9.06
CA SER A 13 28.29 19.58 -8.68
C SER A 13 27.75 18.79 -9.87
N SER A 14 27.65 17.47 -9.70
CA SER A 14 27.05 16.56 -10.70
C SER A 14 25.63 16.98 -11.07
N ARG A 15 24.85 17.51 -10.11
CA ARG A 15 23.47 18.00 -10.31
C ARG A 15 23.43 19.23 -11.23
N ILE A 16 24.28 20.23 -10.95
CA ILE A 16 24.38 21.44 -11.79
C ILE A 16 24.88 21.11 -13.19
N ARG A 17 25.87 20.19 -13.32
CA ARG A 17 26.36 19.75 -14.63
C ARG A 17 25.27 19.03 -15.43
N LEU A 18 24.49 18.15 -14.79
CA LEU A 18 23.34 17.52 -15.45
C LEU A 18 22.33 18.56 -15.94
N GLY A 19 22.00 19.55 -15.12
CA GLY A 19 21.12 20.66 -15.50
C GLY A 19 21.65 21.45 -16.71
N ALA A 20 22.96 21.78 -16.70
CA ALA A 20 23.62 22.41 -17.83
C ALA A 20 23.55 21.58 -19.11
N ASP A 21 23.73 20.27 -19.01
CA ASP A 21 23.68 19.34 -20.16
C ASP A 21 22.27 19.19 -20.73
N LEU A 22 21.23 19.18 -19.87
CA LEU A 22 19.82 19.22 -20.31
C LEU A 22 19.52 20.49 -21.11
N LEU A 23 19.96 21.62 -20.57
CA LEU A 23 19.76 22.92 -21.17
C LEU A 23 20.53 23.07 -22.50
N LYS A 24 21.76 22.60 -22.56
CA LYS A 24 22.56 22.55 -23.79
C LYS A 24 21.85 21.80 -24.89
N ARG A 25 21.32 20.62 -24.58
CA ARG A 25 20.56 19.82 -25.56
C ARG A 25 19.37 20.58 -26.12
N SER A 26 18.52 21.16 -25.27
CA SER A 26 17.37 21.96 -25.73
C SER A 26 17.76 23.18 -26.57
N LEU A 27 18.87 23.83 -26.26
CA LEU A 27 19.37 24.98 -27.05
C LEU A 27 19.90 24.54 -28.41
N LEU A 28 20.61 23.42 -28.47
CA LEU A 28 21.11 22.82 -29.71
C LEU A 28 19.97 22.37 -30.62
N ASP A 29 18.93 21.79 -30.07
CA ASP A 29 17.74 21.31 -30.79
C ASP A 29 17.01 22.44 -31.55
N ILE A 30 17.06 23.67 -31.04
CA ILE A 30 16.52 24.87 -31.72
C ILE A 30 17.54 25.60 -32.58
N GLY A 31 18.72 24.99 -32.86
CA GLY A 31 19.72 25.47 -33.78
C GLY A 31 20.59 26.63 -33.24
N LEU A 32 20.70 26.81 -31.93
CA LEU A 32 21.60 27.80 -31.31
C LEU A 32 23.00 27.21 -31.15
N THR A 33 24.00 28.09 -31.20
CA THR A 33 25.40 27.75 -30.90
C THR A 33 25.69 28.05 -29.44
N ILE A 34 26.32 27.12 -28.71
CA ILE A 34 26.66 27.30 -27.31
C ILE A 34 28.16 27.36 -27.14
N HIS A 35 28.58 28.33 -26.36
CA HIS A 35 29.96 28.50 -25.94
C HIS A 35 29.97 28.50 -24.40
N GLU A 36 30.60 27.51 -23.79
CA GLU A 36 30.72 27.41 -22.35
C GLU A 36 31.82 28.34 -21.89
N ILE A 37 31.51 29.15 -20.88
CA ILE A 37 32.43 30.10 -20.29
C ILE A 37 32.53 29.83 -18.78
N GLY A 38 33.64 30.23 -18.17
CA GLY A 38 33.83 30.15 -16.73
C GLY A 38 33.03 31.20 -15.96
N ALA A 39 33.47 31.48 -14.75
CA ALA A 39 32.81 32.45 -13.88
C ALA A 39 32.73 33.84 -14.51
N LEU A 40 31.65 34.55 -14.27
CA LEU A 40 31.42 35.93 -14.67
C LEU A 40 31.49 36.84 -13.46
N THR A 41 31.86 38.11 -13.70
CA THR A 41 31.76 39.20 -12.73
C THR A 41 30.82 40.28 -13.22
N LEU A 42 30.30 41.10 -12.34
CA LEU A 42 29.41 42.23 -12.66
C LEU A 42 30.11 43.26 -13.62
N ALA A 43 31.44 43.38 -13.57
CA ALA A 43 32.18 44.24 -14.48
C ALA A 43 32.34 43.67 -15.90
N GLU A 44 32.38 42.33 -16.03
CA GLU A 44 32.71 41.64 -17.27
C GLU A 44 31.48 41.26 -18.11
N TYR A 45 30.36 40.91 -17.49
CA TYR A 45 29.23 40.37 -18.23
C TYR A 45 28.65 41.29 -19.30
N ARG A 46 28.74 42.61 -19.08
CA ARG A 46 28.26 43.63 -20.04
C ARG A 46 29.11 43.74 -21.32
N ASN A 47 30.37 43.31 -21.23
CA ASN A 47 31.33 43.38 -22.34
C ASN A 47 31.31 42.11 -23.20
N ILE A 48 30.66 41.04 -22.74
CA ILE A 48 30.54 39.78 -23.47
C ILE A 48 29.40 39.88 -24.49
N ALA A 49 29.73 39.61 -25.78
CA ALA A 49 28.76 39.61 -26.87
C ALA A 49 27.83 38.39 -26.80
N GLY A 50 26.59 38.55 -27.29
CA GLY A 50 25.59 37.47 -27.32
C GLY A 50 24.73 37.41 -26.06
N ILE A 51 23.94 36.35 -25.99
CA ILE A 51 23.08 36.08 -24.83
C ILE A 51 23.93 35.33 -23.79
N LYS A 52 23.95 35.84 -22.56
CA LYS A 52 24.60 35.18 -21.42
C LYS A 52 23.56 34.40 -20.62
N LEU A 53 23.85 33.15 -20.32
CA LEU A 53 23.04 32.30 -19.52
C LEU A 53 23.86 31.83 -18.30
N VAL A 54 23.50 32.28 -17.12
CA VAL A 54 24.20 31.98 -15.86
C VAL A 54 23.34 31.01 -15.04
N ILE A 55 23.95 29.91 -14.60
CA ILE A 55 23.32 28.91 -13.75
C ILE A 55 24.11 28.77 -12.45
N GLY A 56 23.43 28.76 -11.31
CA GLY A 56 24.13 28.60 -10.04
C GLY A 56 23.20 28.55 -8.82
N ASN A 57 23.75 27.95 -7.77
CA ASN A 57 23.17 28.03 -6.44
C ASN A 57 23.40 29.43 -5.88
N ARG A 58 22.32 30.14 -5.52
CA ARG A 58 22.41 31.54 -5.05
C ARG A 58 23.26 31.72 -3.80
N LEU A 59 23.37 30.69 -2.96
CA LEU A 59 24.14 30.78 -1.71
C LEU A 59 25.64 30.70 -1.94
N ASP A 60 26.10 30.00 -2.99
CA ASP A 60 27.49 29.70 -3.25
C ASP A 60 28.06 30.45 -4.48
N HIS A 61 27.20 30.85 -5.45
CA HIS A 61 27.63 31.43 -6.70
C HIS A 61 27.91 32.94 -6.56
N ALA A 62 29.17 33.32 -6.61
CA ALA A 62 29.65 34.71 -6.39
C ALA A 62 28.92 35.75 -7.27
N PHE A 63 28.78 35.50 -8.58
CA PHE A 63 28.16 36.47 -9.50
C PHE A 63 26.66 36.63 -9.22
N ILE A 64 25.94 35.57 -8.86
CA ILE A 64 24.51 35.66 -8.51
C ILE A 64 24.36 36.51 -7.24
N ARG A 65 25.24 36.35 -6.23
CA ARG A 65 25.24 37.19 -5.03
C ARG A 65 25.54 38.64 -5.35
N GLU A 66 26.53 38.93 -6.24
CA GLU A 66 26.79 40.28 -6.71
C GLU A 66 25.55 40.93 -7.36
N LEU A 67 24.79 40.15 -8.19
CA LEU A 67 23.54 40.63 -8.80
C LEU A 67 22.47 40.95 -7.76
N GLU A 68 22.38 40.15 -6.70
CA GLU A 68 21.46 40.39 -5.56
C GLU A 68 21.90 41.63 -4.76
N GLU A 69 23.16 41.73 -4.36
CA GLU A 69 23.72 42.83 -3.58
C GLU A 69 23.62 44.20 -4.28
N HIS A 70 23.71 44.20 -5.61
CA HIS A 70 23.57 45.40 -6.42
C HIS A 70 22.16 45.65 -6.94
N GLU A 71 21.16 44.91 -6.44
CA GLU A 71 19.75 45.05 -6.81
C GLU A 71 19.48 44.87 -8.33
N VAL A 72 20.36 44.16 -9.03
CA VAL A 72 20.16 43.82 -10.46
C VAL A 72 19.23 42.60 -10.62
N LEU A 73 19.38 41.62 -9.73
CA LEU A 73 18.48 40.50 -9.61
C LEU A 73 17.50 40.74 -8.46
N LEU A 74 16.24 40.96 -8.81
CA LEU A 74 15.15 41.12 -7.85
C LEU A 74 14.17 39.97 -7.96
N TYR A 75 13.74 39.43 -6.82
CA TYR A 75 12.75 38.38 -6.76
C TYR A 75 11.35 38.99 -6.62
N HIS A 76 10.48 38.70 -7.58
CA HIS A 76 9.06 39.10 -7.50
C HIS A 76 8.24 38.19 -6.54
N THR A 77 8.84 37.09 -6.13
CA THR A 77 8.38 36.17 -5.10
C THR A 77 9.46 36.08 -4.02
N ASN A 78 9.36 35.18 -3.08
CA ASN A 78 10.46 34.90 -2.16
C ASN A 78 11.68 34.40 -2.93
N ALA A 79 12.89 34.75 -2.45
CA ALA A 79 14.13 34.19 -2.97
C ALA A 79 14.09 32.65 -2.87
N PRO A 80 14.60 31.91 -3.87
CA PRO A 80 14.53 30.46 -3.86
C PRO A 80 15.31 29.85 -2.69
N GLU A 81 14.69 28.89 -2.03
CA GLU A 81 15.25 28.10 -0.93
C GLU A 81 15.14 26.61 -1.26
N GLY A 82 16.03 25.79 -0.72
CA GLY A 82 16.03 24.35 -0.91
C GLY A 82 15.97 23.97 -2.39
N GLU A 83 15.00 23.20 -2.80
CA GLU A 83 14.80 22.76 -4.19
C GLU A 83 14.10 23.78 -5.08
N GLY A 84 13.77 24.96 -4.57
CA GLY A 84 13.20 26.06 -5.35
C GLY A 84 14.20 26.69 -6.31
N PHE A 85 13.68 27.31 -7.36
CA PHE A 85 14.46 28.04 -8.36
C PHE A 85 13.78 29.35 -8.76
N TYR A 86 14.57 30.23 -9.37
CA TYR A 86 14.08 31.47 -9.98
C TYR A 86 14.73 31.67 -11.36
N LEU A 87 13.93 32.01 -12.35
CA LEU A 87 14.34 32.32 -13.71
C LEU A 87 14.16 33.85 -13.95
N ALA A 88 15.19 34.53 -14.39
CA ALA A 88 15.16 35.97 -14.67
C ALA A 88 15.84 36.34 -15.99
N SER A 89 15.17 37.19 -16.77
CA SER A 89 15.80 37.94 -17.87
C SER A 89 16.16 39.31 -17.36
N LEU A 90 17.44 39.63 -17.44
CA LEU A 90 18.03 40.86 -16.90
C LEU A 90 18.65 41.74 -18.01
N PRO A 91 18.85 43.04 -17.78
CA PRO A 91 19.48 43.96 -18.74
C PRO A 91 20.82 43.44 -19.28
N GLY A 92 21.12 43.72 -20.55
CA GLY A 92 22.33 43.26 -21.18
C GLY A 92 22.30 41.86 -21.76
N ASN A 93 21.13 41.35 -22.11
CA ASN A 93 20.90 39.99 -22.62
C ASN A 93 21.41 38.91 -21.65
N LEU A 94 21.11 39.07 -20.37
CA LEU A 94 21.49 38.13 -19.31
C LEU A 94 20.27 37.34 -18.87
N ILE A 95 20.36 36.04 -18.93
CA ILE A 95 19.39 35.11 -18.33
C ILE A 95 20.05 34.44 -17.13
N VAL A 96 19.37 34.46 -15.99
CA VAL A 96 19.85 33.85 -14.75
C VAL A 96 18.92 32.75 -14.31
N ILE A 97 19.49 31.58 -13.98
CA ILE A 97 18.87 30.49 -13.25
C ILE A 97 19.49 30.44 -11.87
N ALA A 98 18.75 30.94 -10.87
CA ALA A 98 19.18 30.91 -9.47
C ALA A 98 18.43 29.78 -8.73
N GLY A 99 19.17 28.82 -8.21
CA GLY A 99 18.57 27.76 -7.35
C GLY A 99 18.81 28.05 -5.87
N GLY A 100 17.91 27.59 -5.00
CA GLY A 100 18.11 27.60 -3.54
C GLY A 100 19.09 26.52 -3.07
N SER A 101 19.36 25.54 -3.92
CA SER A 101 20.35 24.48 -3.79
C SER A 101 20.80 24.02 -5.16
N ASP A 102 21.74 23.08 -5.24
CA ASP A 102 22.17 22.49 -6.52
C ASP A 102 21.01 21.75 -7.24
N THR A 103 20.11 21.13 -6.48
CA THR A 103 18.89 20.52 -7.03
C THR A 103 17.92 21.59 -7.56
N GLY A 104 17.79 22.73 -6.88
CA GLY A 104 17.01 23.86 -7.38
C GLY A 104 17.56 24.39 -8.72
N VAL A 105 18.89 24.44 -8.88
CA VAL A 105 19.51 24.78 -10.16
C VAL A 105 19.15 23.79 -11.26
N LEU A 106 19.24 22.49 -10.96
CA LEU A 106 18.85 21.42 -11.89
C LEU A 106 17.41 21.57 -12.35
N TYR A 107 16.47 21.79 -11.42
CA TYR A 107 15.05 22.00 -11.75
C TYR A 107 14.81 23.29 -12.54
N GLY A 108 15.54 24.37 -12.23
CA GLY A 108 15.48 25.60 -13.01
C GLY A 108 16.00 25.44 -14.44
N CYS A 109 17.06 24.65 -14.63
CA CYS A 109 17.56 24.30 -15.97
C CYS A 109 16.55 23.45 -16.75
N GLN A 110 15.93 22.48 -16.09
CA GLN A 110 14.89 21.64 -16.65
C GLN A 110 13.66 22.46 -17.06
N GLU A 111 13.22 23.38 -16.20
CA GLU A 111 12.09 24.28 -16.50
C GLU A 111 12.36 25.14 -17.72
N LEU A 112 13.54 25.77 -17.78
CA LEU A 112 13.90 26.57 -18.94
C LEU A 112 14.01 25.73 -20.21
N ALA A 113 14.57 24.53 -20.14
CA ALA A 113 14.64 23.59 -21.25
C ALA A 113 13.22 23.22 -21.75
N THR A 114 12.27 23.00 -20.84
CA THR A 114 10.87 22.73 -21.19
C THR A 114 10.23 23.93 -21.89
N ILE A 115 10.41 25.14 -21.37
CA ILE A 115 9.89 26.37 -21.98
C ILE A 115 10.47 26.58 -23.39
N ILE A 116 11.76 26.32 -23.58
CA ILE A 116 12.44 26.41 -24.87
C ILE A 116 11.82 25.43 -25.87
N ALA A 117 11.64 24.18 -25.44
CA ALA A 117 11.05 23.13 -26.31
C ALA A 117 9.60 23.45 -26.69
N GLU A 118 8.81 24.00 -25.77
CA GLU A 118 7.41 24.36 -26.03
C GLU A 118 7.24 25.58 -26.91
N LYS A 119 8.13 26.58 -26.77
CA LYS A 119 8.07 27.83 -27.55
C LYS A 119 8.86 27.75 -28.86
N GLY A 120 9.69 26.74 -29.04
CA GLY A 120 10.61 26.63 -30.20
C GLY A 120 11.68 27.74 -30.22
N GLY A 121 11.98 28.36 -29.05
CA GLY A 121 12.94 29.45 -28.94
C GLY A 121 13.14 29.92 -27.52
N LEU A 122 14.17 30.77 -27.32
CA LEU A 122 14.40 31.39 -26.02
C LEU A 122 13.27 32.38 -25.68
N PRO A 123 12.74 32.32 -24.46
CA PRO A 123 11.77 33.30 -23.99
C PRO A 123 12.38 34.71 -23.90
N GLN A 124 11.63 35.72 -24.30
CA GLN A 124 12.10 37.11 -24.27
C GLN A 124 12.11 37.68 -22.84
N GLU A 125 11.16 37.27 -22.03
CA GLU A 125 11.01 37.72 -20.65
C GLU A 125 10.82 36.52 -19.71
N LEU A 126 11.59 36.53 -18.64
CA LEU A 126 11.54 35.59 -17.54
C LEU A 126 11.58 36.36 -16.23
N ALA A 127 10.63 36.12 -15.34
CA ALA A 127 10.62 36.74 -14.00
C ALA A 127 9.70 35.91 -13.10
N PHE A 128 10.05 34.65 -12.86
CA PHE A 128 9.25 33.79 -11.98
C PHE A 128 10.10 32.78 -11.24
N GLY A 129 9.62 32.40 -10.06
CA GLY A 129 10.18 31.31 -9.27
C GLY A 129 9.15 30.24 -9.00
N ASP A 130 9.62 29.04 -8.73
CA ASP A 130 8.83 27.91 -8.33
C ASP A 130 9.56 27.06 -7.29
N ALA A 131 8.79 26.37 -6.44
CA ALA A 131 9.33 25.54 -5.38
C ALA A 131 8.32 24.44 -5.02
N PRO A 132 8.79 23.27 -4.56
CA PRO A 132 7.90 22.19 -4.18
C PRO A 132 7.18 22.43 -2.85
N ASP A 133 5.92 22.06 -2.80
CA ASP A 133 5.15 22.05 -1.56
C ASP A 133 5.46 20.81 -0.70
N MET A 134 5.65 19.65 -1.32
CA MET A 134 6.04 18.43 -0.62
C MET A 134 7.56 18.28 -0.61
N LYS A 135 8.14 18.05 0.56
CA LYS A 135 9.61 18.00 0.77
C LYS A 135 10.25 16.72 0.23
N LEU A 136 9.57 15.56 0.40
CA LEU A 136 10.00 14.29 -0.17
C LEU A 136 8.91 13.77 -1.12
N ARG A 137 9.31 13.43 -2.35
CA ARG A 137 8.38 13.07 -3.43
C ARG A 137 8.96 11.92 -4.25
N GLY A 138 8.38 10.73 -4.13
CA GLY A 138 8.87 9.65 -4.97
C GLY A 138 8.13 8.32 -4.86
N PRO A 139 8.39 7.43 -5.81
CA PRO A 139 7.79 6.12 -5.88
C PRO A 139 8.61 5.04 -5.17
N VAL A 140 7.95 3.93 -4.86
CA VAL A 140 8.61 2.71 -4.38
C VAL A 140 8.80 1.70 -5.52
N VAL A 141 9.91 0.98 -5.46
CA VAL A 141 10.26 -0.14 -6.33
C VAL A 141 10.48 -1.38 -5.47
N PRO A 142 9.78 -2.51 -5.74
CA PRO A 142 9.88 -3.70 -4.92
C PRO A 142 11.03 -4.61 -5.34
N LEU A 143 11.80 -5.09 -4.37
CA LEU A 143 12.65 -6.29 -4.47
C LEU A 143 11.99 -7.43 -3.70
N GLN A 144 10.78 -7.78 -4.09
CA GLN A 144 9.92 -8.79 -3.48
C GLN A 144 9.33 -9.70 -4.56
N LEU A 145 9.01 -10.93 -4.21
CA LEU A 145 8.36 -11.89 -5.10
C LEU A 145 7.01 -12.29 -4.53
N THR A 146 6.01 -12.52 -5.38
CA THR A 146 4.67 -12.93 -4.96
C THR A 146 4.60 -14.35 -4.43
N LYS A 147 5.51 -15.25 -4.87
CA LYS A 147 5.56 -16.62 -4.44
C LYS A 147 6.39 -16.76 -3.17
N VAL A 148 5.80 -17.30 -2.12
CA VAL A 148 6.49 -17.64 -0.87
C VAL A 148 6.95 -19.10 -0.95
N GLU A 149 8.25 -19.35 -0.76
CA GLU A 149 8.85 -20.68 -0.82
C GLU A 149 9.34 -21.11 0.58
N PRO A 150 8.82 -22.23 1.14
CA PRO A 150 9.30 -22.73 2.42
C PRO A 150 10.82 -22.96 2.42
N PRO A 151 11.52 -22.74 3.56
CA PRO A 151 11.00 -22.39 4.87
C PRO A 151 10.65 -20.90 5.07
N ARG A 152 10.85 -20.04 4.07
CA ARG A 152 10.48 -18.63 4.11
C ARG A 152 8.96 -18.52 4.19
N ARG A 153 8.53 -17.51 4.92
CA ARG A 153 7.10 -17.16 5.06
C ARG A 153 6.82 -15.74 4.56
N THR A 154 7.77 -15.16 3.82
CA THR A 154 7.77 -13.76 3.42
C THR A 154 8.10 -13.63 1.96
N TYR A 155 7.80 -12.49 1.36
CA TYR A 155 8.02 -12.16 -0.05
C TYR A 155 9.45 -11.72 -0.35
N GLU A 156 10.28 -11.66 0.68
CA GLU A 156 11.63 -11.14 0.63
C GLU A 156 12.63 -12.26 0.39
N TYR A 157 13.46 -12.03 -0.61
CA TYR A 157 14.48 -12.95 -1.05
C TYR A 157 15.83 -12.25 -1.17
N PRO A 158 16.93 -12.99 -1.07
CA PRO A 158 18.24 -12.48 -1.41
C PRO A 158 18.25 -11.89 -2.82
N ILE A 159 18.95 -10.77 -2.99
CA ILE A 159 19.06 -10.06 -4.26
C ILE A 159 20.02 -10.84 -5.15
N THR A 160 19.49 -11.42 -6.22
CA THR A 160 20.30 -12.19 -7.19
C THR A 160 19.83 -11.91 -8.62
N PRO A 161 20.72 -12.05 -9.63
CA PRO A 161 20.33 -11.89 -11.04
C PRO A 161 19.20 -12.82 -11.50
N GLY A 162 19.14 -14.02 -10.91
CA GLY A 162 18.10 -14.99 -11.23
C GLY A 162 16.71 -14.61 -10.71
N ARG A 163 16.64 -13.91 -9.57
CA ARG A 163 15.37 -13.47 -8.96
C ARG A 163 14.93 -12.10 -9.43
N PHE A 164 15.87 -11.16 -9.55
CA PHE A 164 15.61 -9.78 -9.89
C PHE A 164 16.48 -9.31 -11.08
N PRO A 165 16.34 -9.88 -12.29
CA PRO A 165 17.20 -9.55 -13.42
C PRO A 165 17.13 -8.06 -13.80
N TRP A 166 15.98 -7.44 -13.66
CA TRP A 166 15.77 -6.03 -13.93
C TRP A 166 16.57 -5.09 -12.99
N PHE A 167 16.91 -5.55 -11.78
CA PHE A 167 17.71 -4.76 -10.83
C PHE A 167 19.10 -4.44 -11.37
N TYR A 168 19.66 -5.30 -12.20
CA TYR A 168 20.98 -5.17 -12.82
C TYR A 168 20.95 -4.48 -14.19
N ASP A 169 19.75 -4.14 -14.69
CA ASP A 169 19.59 -3.47 -15.98
C ASP A 169 19.78 -1.95 -15.81
N ARG A 170 21.01 -1.50 -16.05
CA ARG A 170 21.39 -0.08 -15.94
C ARG A 170 20.62 0.80 -16.94
N ALA A 171 20.29 0.29 -18.13
CA ALA A 171 19.54 1.06 -19.11
C ALA A 171 18.10 1.32 -18.64
N LEU A 172 17.45 0.30 -18.06
CA LEU A 172 16.14 0.45 -17.42
C LEU A 172 16.16 1.48 -16.30
N TRP A 173 17.20 1.45 -15.44
CA TRP A 173 17.32 2.40 -14.34
C TRP A 173 17.56 3.84 -14.82
N LEU A 174 18.40 4.05 -15.86
CA LEU A 174 18.61 5.39 -16.41
C LEU A 174 17.31 5.95 -17.00
N GLU A 175 16.58 5.17 -17.78
CA GLU A 175 15.27 5.55 -18.32
C GLU A 175 14.29 5.92 -17.18
N TYR A 176 14.25 5.10 -16.15
CA TYR A 176 13.36 5.32 -14.99
C TYR A 176 13.74 6.60 -14.23
N LEU A 177 15.01 6.79 -13.89
CA LEU A 177 15.48 7.94 -13.15
C LEU A 177 15.35 9.25 -13.95
N ASP A 178 15.57 9.22 -15.26
CA ASP A 178 15.36 10.38 -16.13
C ASP A 178 13.88 10.79 -16.16
N ARG A 179 12.97 9.82 -16.21
CA ARG A 179 11.53 10.09 -16.12
C ARG A 179 11.12 10.62 -14.75
N LEU A 180 11.70 10.11 -13.67
CA LEU A 180 11.46 10.64 -12.32
C LEU A 180 11.97 12.06 -12.16
N LEU A 181 13.10 12.40 -12.77
CA LEU A 181 13.60 13.77 -12.85
C LEU A 181 12.62 14.68 -13.59
N GLU A 182 12.04 14.22 -14.73
CA GLU A 182 11.00 14.97 -15.44
C GLU A 182 9.79 15.29 -14.55
N TYR A 183 9.42 14.37 -13.67
CA TYR A 183 8.36 14.57 -12.68
C TYR A 183 8.81 15.31 -11.40
N ARG A 184 10.07 15.72 -11.32
CA ARG A 184 10.68 16.37 -10.14
C ARG A 184 10.57 15.55 -8.87
N CYS A 185 10.71 14.23 -9.01
CA CYS A 185 10.90 13.36 -7.87
C CYS A 185 12.27 13.57 -7.25
N ASN A 186 12.35 13.51 -5.92
CA ASN A 186 13.59 13.63 -5.18
C ASN A 186 13.90 12.46 -4.25
N VAL A 187 13.12 11.37 -4.35
CA VAL A 187 13.36 10.11 -3.63
C VAL A 187 12.89 8.92 -4.45
N VAL A 188 13.61 7.81 -4.34
CA VAL A 188 13.21 6.47 -4.78
C VAL A 188 13.36 5.53 -3.59
N TYR A 189 12.28 4.84 -3.25
CA TYR A 189 12.29 3.84 -2.22
C TYR A 189 12.50 2.45 -2.84
N ILE A 190 13.48 1.71 -2.37
CA ILE A 190 13.63 0.30 -2.72
C ILE A 190 13.17 -0.53 -1.54
N TRP A 191 12.13 -1.33 -1.74
CA TRP A 191 11.62 -2.21 -0.72
C TRP A 191 12.20 -3.60 -0.85
N THR A 192 12.87 -4.03 0.23
CA THR A 192 13.27 -5.42 0.45
C THR A 192 13.09 -5.73 1.93
N GLY A 193 12.71 -6.94 2.28
CA GLY A 193 12.46 -7.27 3.69
C GLY A 193 13.71 -7.32 4.53
N HIS A 194 14.80 -7.85 3.97
CA HIS A 194 16.08 -7.96 4.64
C HIS A 194 17.25 -7.80 3.64
N PRO A 195 17.72 -6.56 3.41
CA PRO A 195 18.71 -6.26 2.38
C PRO A 195 20.15 -6.67 2.74
N PHE A 196 20.46 -6.73 4.04
CA PHE A 196 21.83 -6.80 4.53
C PHE A 196 22.51 -8.13 4.16
N SER A 197 21.77 -9.23 4.10
CA SER A 197 22.30 -10.52 3.66
C SER A 197 22.80 -10.55 2.21
N SER A 198 22.47 -9.52 1.42
CA SER A 198 22.86 -9.39 0.00
C SER A 198 23.77 -8.21 -0.30
N LEU A 199 23.89 -7.24 0.62
CA LEU A 199 24.60 -5.96 0.42
C LEU A 199 25.68 -5.68 1.46
N VAL A 200 25.75 -6.47 2.53
CA VAL A 200 26.70 -6.27 3.64
C VAL A 200 27.42 -7.57 3.97
N ARG A 201 28.74 -7.46 4.18
CA ARG A 201 29.56 -8.54 4.70
C ARG A 201 30.00 -8.20 6.11
N LEU A 202 29.79 -9.13 7.05
CA LEU A 202 30.18 -8.98 8.44
C LEU A 202 31.17 -10.08 8.83
N ASP A 203 32.36 -9.69 9.31
CA ASP A 203 33.37 -10.63 9.78
C ASP A 203 32.91 -11.42 11.00
N SER A 204 32.08 -10.79 11.85
CA SER A 204 31.51 -11.43 13.06
C SER A 204 30.37 -12.41 12.74
N TYR A 205 29.71 -12.26 11.60
CA TYR A 205 28.56 -13.07 11.17
C TYR A 205 28.67 -13.46 9.69
N PRO A 206 29.73 -14.19 9.29
CA PRO A 206 29.91 -14.56 7.88
C PRO A 206 28.78 -15.44 7.34
N GLU A 207 28.08 -16.20 8.20
CA GLU A 207 26.90 -16.99 7.84
C GLU A 207 25.67 -16.16 7.49
N ALA A 208 25.63 -14.88 7.81
CA ALA A 208 24.48 -14.03 7.49
C ALA A 208 24.35 -13.71 5.99
N MET A 209 25.39 -14.02 5.20
CA MET A 209 25.34 -13.83 3.75
C MET A 209 24.51 -14.92 3.08
N GLU A 210 23.52 -14.54 2.29
CA GLU A 210 22.63 -15.45 1.56
C GLU A 210 22.88 -15.48 0.04
N VAL A 211 23.95 -14.83 -0.41
CA VAL A 211 24.37 -14.77 -1.82
C VAL A 211 25.81 -15.25 -1.96
N THR A 212 26.19 -15.66 -3.16
CA THR A 212 27.58 -16.02 -3.48
C THR A 212 28.46 -14.76 -3.46
N GLU A 213 29.77 -14.96 -3.35
CA GLU A 213 30.73 -13.85 -3.39
C GLU A 213 30.61 -13.00 -4.67
N ALA A 214 30.44 -13.65 -5.83
CA ALA A 214 30.27 -12.94 -7.10
C ALA A 214 28.97 -12.15 -7.17
N GLU A 215 27.88 -12.70 -6.64
CA GLU A 215 26.60 -11.97 -6.56
C GLU A 215 26.70 -10.81 -5.59
N PHE A 216 27.38 -10.98 -4.46
CA PHE A 216 27.62 -9.90 -3.49
C PHE A 216 28.38 -8.73 -4.13
N GLU A 217 29.48 -8.98 -4.81
CA GLU A 217 30.25 -7.94 -5.50
C GLU A 217 29.41 -7.25 -6.57
N GLN A 218 28.64 -8.01 -7.34
CA GLN A 218 27.74 -7.45 -8.35
C GLN A 218 26.63 -6.60 -7.72
N ASN A 219 26.07 -7.04 -6.59
CA ASN A 219 25.04 -6.29 -5.86
C ASN A 219 25.59 -4.95 -5.35
N VAL A 220 26.77 -4.99 -4.72
CA VAL A 220 27.43 -3.78 -4.20
C VAL A 220 27.77 -2.79 -5.32
N ASP A 221 28.29 -3.27 -6.45
CA ASP A 221 28.60 -2.44 -7.61
C ASP A 221 27.32 -1.81 -8.20
N THR A 222 26.28 -2.61 -8.41
CA THR A 222 25.01 -2.15 -8.95
C THR A 222 24.35 -1.13 -8.01
N PHE A 223 24.32 -1.42 -6.72
CA PHE A 223 23.67 -0.54 -5.74
C PHE A 223 24.42 0.79 -5.57
N ARG A 224 25.76 0.76 -5.57
CA ARG A 224 26.59 1.98 -5.54
C ARG A 224 26.36 2.84 -6.77
N TRP A 225 26.44 2.23 -7.94
CA TRP A 225 26.16 2.94 -9.19
C TRP A 225 24.76 3.57 -9.20
N LEU A 226 23.75 2.84 -8.73
CA LEU A 226 22.39 3.35 -8.65
C LEU A 226 22.28 4.52 -7.69
N ALA A 227 22.94 4.45 -6.52
CA ALA A 227 22.97 5.56 -5.55
C ALA A 227 23.65 6.80 -6.12
N GLU A 228 24.74 6.66 -6.89
CA GLU A 228 25.43 7.74 -7.57
C GLU A 228 24.55 8.39 -8.67
N GLU A 229 23.87 7.58 -9.48
CA GLU A 229 22.97 8.08 -10.51
C GLU A 229 21.71 8.75 -9.94
N CYS A 230 21.22 8.29 -8.80
CA CYS A 230 20.17 8.97 -8.03
C CYS A 230 20.68 10.34 -7.53
N ASP A 231 21.83 10.38 -6.86
CA ASP A 231 22.41 11.62 -6.34
C ASP A 231 22.66 12.66 -7.44
N ARG A 232 23.17 12.24 -8.58
CA ARG A 232 23.38 13.08 -9.76
C ARG A 232 22.10 13.81 -10.21
N ARG A 233 20.93 13.18 -9.98
CA ARG A 233 19.60 13.74 -10.31
C ARG A 233 18.92 14.45 -9.15
N GLY A 234 19.60 14.60 -8.01
CA GLY A 234 19.03 15.18 -6.81
C GLY A 234 17.98 14.25 -6.17
N ILE A 235 18.08 12.94 -6.40
CA ILE A 235 17.17 11.91 -5.91
C ILE A 235 17.86 11.18 -4.76
N TRP A 236 17.22 11.11 -3.60
CA TRP A 236 17.63 10.21 -2.53
C TRP A 236 17.27 8.77 -2.87
N LEU A 237 18.22 7.87 -2.78
CA LEU A 237 17.94 6.43 -2.73
C LEU A 237 17.65 6.06 -1.28
N VAL A 238 16.48 5.49 -1.00
CA VAL A 238 16.06 5.07 0.34
C VAL A 238 15.80 3.58 0.35
N LEU A 239 16.53 2.87 1.20
CA LEU A 239 16.36 1.44 1.39
C LEU A 239 15.25 1.21 2.43
N LYS A 240 14.14 0.62 2.00
CA LYS A 240 13.01 0.29 2.86
C LYS A 240 13.05 -1.18 3.23
N PHE A 241 12.97 -1.49 4.52
CA PHE A 241 13.06 -2.84 5.02
C PHE A 241 12.22 -3.09 6.27
N TYR A 242 11.96 -4.38 6.50
CA TYR A 242 11.40 -4.86 7.75
C TYR A 242 12.53 -5.34 8.67
N ASN A 243 12.40 -5.03 9.92
CA ASN A 243 13.27 -5.55 10.97
C ASN A 243 12.88 -6.95 11.47
N ILE A 244 11.94 -7.57 10.81
CA ILE A 244 11.33 -8.85 11.22
C ILE A 244 12.05 -10.08 10.68
N HIS A 245 12.88 -9.88 9.66
CA HIS A 245 13.54 -10.98 8.98
C HIS A 245 15.02 -11.01 9.32
N ILE A 246 15.51 -12.17 9.69
CA ILE A 246 16.92 -12.47 9.78
C ILE A 246 17.29 -13.44 8.65
N PRO A 247 18.57 -13.45 8.20
CA PRO A 247 18.99 -14.38 7.15
C PRO A 247 18.75 -15.83 7.57
N LEU A 248 18.30 -16.66 6.64
CA LEU A 248 18.03 -18.07 6.93
C LEU A 248 19.25 -18.82 7.50
N PRO A 249 20.47 -18.71 6.93
CA PRO A 249 21.62 -19.41 7.50
C PRO A 249 22.01 -18.88 8.89
N PHE A 250 21.79 -17.60 9.16
CA PHE A 250 21.99 -17.03 10.51
C PHE A 250 20.99 -17.62 11.50
N ALA A 251 19.71 -17.71 11.14
CA ALA A 251 18.68 -18.29 11.96
C ALA A 251 18.98 -19.76 12.28
N GLU A 252 19.37 -20.56 11.28
CA GLU A 252 19.74 -21.98 11.45
C GLU A 252 20.93 -22.17 12.39
N LYS A 253 22.01 -21.41 12.19
CA LYS A 253 23.22 -21.51 13.03
C LYS A 253 22.96 -21.16 14.49
N HIS A 254 22.17 -20.11 14.72
CA HIS A 254 21.89 -19.61 16.08
C HIS A 254 20.60 -20.19 16.68
N LYS A 255 19.92 -21.10 15.97
CA LYS A 255 18.66 -21.76 16.39
C LYS A 255 17.57 -20.74 16.75
N LEU A 256 17.39 -19.75 15.88
CA LEU A 256 16.42 -18.68 16.01
C LEU A 256 15.24 -18.92 15.04
N ASP A 257 14.08 -18.39 15.39
CA ASP A 257 12.98 -18.28 14.43
C ASP A 257 13.33 -17.20 13.39
N LEU A 258 12.90 -17.36 12.15
CA LEU A 258 13.07 -16.35 11.10
C LEU A 258 12.33 -15.05 11.44
N HIS A 259 11.21 -15.16 12.14
CA HIS A 259 10.45 -14.05 12.66
C HIS A 259 10.86 -13.75 14.10
N GLN A 260 11.28 -12.54 14.34
CA GLN A 260 11.75 -12.10 15.66
C GLN A 260 10.68 -11.21 16.34
N PRO A 261 9.80 -11.78 17.17
CA PRO A 261 8.74 -11.00 17.82
C PRO A 261 9.26 -10.07 18.91
N LYS A 262 10.46 -10.32 19.41
CA LYS A 262 11.15 -9.47 20.42
C LYS A 262 12.64 -9.31 20.08
N PRO A 263 13.27 -8.21 20.52
CA PRO A 263 14.72 -8.06 20.41
C PRO A 263 15.44 -9.15 21.19
N LEU A 264 16.53 -9.63 20.61
CA LEU A 264 17.50 -10.51 21.29
C LEU A 264 18.88 -9.84 21.22
N PRO A 265 19.77 -10.02 22.20
CA PRO A 265 21.10 -9.41 22.17
C PRO A 265 21.87 -9.70 20.88
N ILE A 266 21.79 -10.94 20.38
CA ILE A 266 22.47 -11.34 19.15
C ILE A 266 21.83 -10.71 17.91
N THR A 267 20.51 -10.56 17.84
CA THR A 267 19.85 -9.92 16.71
C THR A 267 20.06 -8.41 16.73
N SER A 268 20.08 -7.78 17.90
CA SER A 268 20.41 -6.35 18.04
C SER A 268 21.85 -6.08 17.59
N ASP A 269 22.82 -6.88 18.03
CA ASP A 269 24.21 -6.74 17.60
C ASP A 269 24.39 -6.94 16.09
N TYR A 270 23.74 -7.97 15.53
CA TYR A 270 23.74 -8.22 14.09
C TYR A 270 23.19 -7.02 13.31
N TYR A 271 22.07 -6.43 13.73
CA TYR A 271 21.47 -5.27 13.06
C TYR A 271 22.33 -4.01 13.20
N ILE A 272 22.90 -3.73 14.37
CA ILE A 272 23.81 -2.60 14.58
C ILE A 272 25.01 -2.70 13.63
N GLN A 273 25.65 -3.87 13.57
CA GLN A 273 26.78 -4.08 12.66
C GLN A 273 26.39 -4.00 11.19
N SER A 274 25.25 -4.59 10.81
CA SER A 274 24.73 -4.53 9.44
C SER A 274 24.47 -3.11 8.99
N ILE A 275 23.73 -2.33 9.77
CA ILE A 275 23.36 -0.95 9.46
C ILE A 275 24.61 -0.06 9.45
N SER A 276 25.49 -0.18 10.42
CA SER A 276 26.70 0.64 10.47
C SER A 276 27.63 0.37 9.29
N THR A 277 27.78 -0.88 8.89
CA THR A 277 28.56 -1.28 7.71
C THR A 277 27.89 -0.80 6.42
N PHE A 278 26.55 -0.91 6.33
CA PHE A 278 25.79 -0.42 5.18
C PHE A 278 25.97 1.09 5.00
N ILE A 279 25.82 1.88 6.05
CA ILE A 279 25.99 3.36 6.01
C ILE A 279 27.40 3.76 5.62
N ARG A 280 28.42 3.06 6.11
CA ARG A 280 29.84 3.32 5.70
C ARG A 280 30.07 2.99 4.22
N THR A 281 29.40 1.96 3.70
CA THR A 281 29.55 1.54 2.30
C THR A 281 28.75 2.42 1.34
N PHE A 282 27.59 2.93 1.78
CA PHE A 282 26.65 3.72 0.99
C PHE A 282 26.18 4.96 1.77
N PRO A 283 27.06 5.94 2.02
CA PRO A 283 26.74 7.06 2.91
C PRO A 283 25.67 8.03 2.39
N ASN A 284 25.35 7.97 1.12
CA ASN A 284 24.31 8.78 0.45
C ASN A 284 22.96 8.05 0.32
N VAL A 285 22.75 6.96 1.05
CA VAL A 285 21.51 6.18 1.02
C VAL A 285 20.75 6.34 2.33
N GLY A 286 19.48 6.73 2.24
CA GLY A 286 18.59 6.81 3.38
C GLY A 286 17.99 5.45 3.75
N LEU A 287 17.34 5.40 4.92
CA LEU A 287 16.66 4.18 5.40
C LEU A 287 15.19 4.47 5.71
N MET A 288 14.31 3.54 5.37
CA MET A 288 12.93 3.51 5.84
C MET A 288 12.68 2.21 6.59
N VAL A 289 12.26 2.33 7.84
CA VAL A 289 12.14 1.18 8.73
C VAL A 289 10.67 0.92 9.08
N CYS A 290 10.23 -0.32 8.80
CA CYS A 290 8.95 -0.83 9.27
C CYS A 290 9.19 -1.59 10.58
N LEU A 291 8.79 -1.00 11.71
CA LEU A 291 9.05 -1.57 13.04
C LEU A 291 8.00 -2.59 13.49
N GLY A 292 6.79 -2.54 12.96
CA GLY A 292 5.72 -3.49 13.25
C GLY A 292 5.80 -4.77 12.41
N GLU A 293 4.74 -5.54 12.42
CA GLU A 293 4.47 -6.72 11.59
C GLU A 293 5.12 -8.05 12.00
N ALA A 294 6.27 -8.13 12.64
CA ALA A 294 6.72 -9.34 13.31
C ALA A 294 7.38 -9.05 14.65
N LEU A 295 8.19 -8.00 14.73
CA LEU A 295 8.48 -7.44 16.03
C LEU A 295 7.13 -6.94 16.62
N GLN A 296 6.84 -7.27 17.85
CA GLN A 296 5.71 -6.65 18.52
C GLN A 296 6.04 -5.17 18.79
N GLY A 297 5.77 -4.36 17.77
CA GLY A 297 6.15 -2.96 17.74
C GLY A 297 5.57 -2.14 18.88
N ALA A 298 4.36 -2.48 19.33
CA ALA A 298 3.73 -1.86 20.49
C ALA A 298 4.54 -2.02 21.79
N LEU A 299 5.22 -3.17 21.96
CA LEU A 299 6.02 -3.47 23.14
C LEU A 299 7.49 -3.05 22.98
N TYR A 300 8.08 -3.34 21.84
CA TYR A 300 9.52 -3.24 21.66
C TYR A 300 9.96 -2.20 20.62
N GLY A 301 9.02 -1.54 19.93
CA GLY A 301 9.36 -0.64 18.84
C GLY A 301 10.22 0.55 19.25
N VAL A 302 10.00 1.10 20.44
CA VAL A 302 10.78 2.24 20.96
C VAL A 302 12.23 1.82 21.21
N GLU A 303 12.44 0.74 21.97
CA GLU A 303 13.76 0.17 22.27
C GLU A 303 14.49 -0.22 20.97
N TRP A 304 13.83 -1.01 20.12
CA TRP A 304 14.42 -1.50 18.88
C TRP A 304 14.90 -0.37 17.96
N PHE A 305 14.07 0.64 17.77
CA PHE A 305 14.46 1.77 16.92
C PHE A 305 15.60 2.59 17.50
N ASN A 306 15.50 2.96 18.79
CA ASN A 306 16.45 3.88 19.40
C ASN A 306 17.76 3.20 19.83
N GLU A 307 17.69 1.95 20.32
CA GLU A 307 18.85 1.24 20.89
C GLU A 307 19.51 0.27 19.88
N THR A 308 18.86 -0.02 18.77
CA THR A 308 19.43 -0.87 17.71
C THR A 308 19.59 -0.12 16.40
N ILE A 309 18.48 0.37 15.81
CA ILE A 309 18.53 0.98 14.47
C ILE A 309 19.33 2.27 14.46
N LEU A 310 18.96 3.24 15.31
CA LEU A 310 19.68 4.53 15.37
C LEU A 310 21.11 4.40 15.88
N VAL A 311 21.39 3.43 16.75
CA VAL A 311 22.78 3.15 17.17
C VAL A 311 23.60 2.71 15.94
N GLY A 312 23.11 1.79 15.14
CA GLY A 312 23.77 1.36 13.91
C GLY A 312 23.96 2.50 12.91
N VAL A 313 22.95 3.38 12.74
CA VAL A 313 23.06 4.56 11.89
C VAL A 313 24.15 5.51 12.40
N ASN A 314 24.12 5.88 13.68
CA ASN A 314 25.07 6.83 14.26
C ASN A 314 26.50 6.28 14.26
N GLU A 315 26.69 4.99 14.52
CA GLU A 315 28.01 4.34 14.41
C GLU A 315 28.52 4.32 12.96
N GLY A 316 27.63 4.10 12.00
CA GLY A 316 27.96 4.17 10.58
C GLY A 316 28.40 5.56 10.13
N LEU A 317 27.80 6.59 10.65
CA LEU A 317 28.05 8.00 10.29
C LEU A 317 29.26 8.63 11.03
N LYS A 318 29.72 8.06 12.13
CA LYS A 318 30.64 8.66 13.10
C LYS A 318 31.85 9.37 12.49
N ASP A 319 32.44 8.80 11.46
CA ASP A 319 33.67 9.31 10.85
C ASP A 319 33.42 9.94 9.46
N LEU A 320 32.17 10.03 9.04
CA LEU A 320 31.80 10.57 7.74
C LEU A 320 31.53 12.07 7.82
N LYS A 321 32.14 12.83 6.91
CA LYS A 321 31.90 14.27 6.77
C LYS A 321 30.88 14.52 5.67
N LEU A 322 29.60 14.22 5.95
CA LEU A 322 28.52 14.44 5.01
C LEU A 322 28.06 15.90 5.05
N LYS A 323 27.75 16.46 3.89
CA LYS A 323 27.12 17.80 3.79
C LYS A 323 25.67 17.76 4.29
N GLU A 324 25.00 16.64 4.05
CA GLU A 324 23.59 16.39 4.40
C GLU A 324 23.47 14.98 4.97
N LEU A 325 22.74 14.85 6.07
CA LEU A 325 22.48 13.54 6.66
C LEU A 325 21.47 12.77 5.81
N PRO A 326 21.65 11.45 5.62
CA PRO A 326 20.65 10.64 4.90
C PRO A 326 19.31 10.64 5.62
N PRO A 327 18.17 10.64 4.89
CA PRO A 327 16.86 10.59 5.50
C PRO A 327 16.62 9.25 6.18
N ILE A 328 16.16 9.30 7.44
CA ILE A 328 15.70 8.12 8.19
C ILE A 328 14.20 8.25 8.40
N ILE A 329 13.44 7.27 7.93
CA ILE A 329 11.98 7.32 7.91
C ILE A 329 11.42 6.20 8.80
N VAL A 330 10.59 6.57 9.75
CA VAL A 330 9.84 5.64 10.62
C VAL A 330 8.45 5.45 10.04
N ARG A 331 8.16 4.24 9.61
CA ARG A 331 6.81 3.89 9.19
C ARG A 331 5.94 3.63 10.41
N ALA A 332 4.88 4.43 10.57
CA ALA A 332 3.90 4.30 11.63
C ALA A 332 2.92 3.16 11.32
N HIS A 333 3.32 1.94 11.64
CA HIS A 333 2.50 0.76 11.45
C HIS A 333 2.70 -0.18 12.63
N ALA A 334 1.63 -0.40 13.40
CA ALA A 334 1.62 -1.22 14.62
C ALA A 334 2.70 -0.85 15.66
N ILE A 335 2.97 0.44 15.82
CA ILE A 335 3.96 0.97 16.78
C ILE A 335 3.44 2.21 17.51
N PRO A 336 3.93 2.51 18.72
CA PRO A 336 3.68 3.76 19.42
C PRO A 336 4.54 4.88 18.81
N SER A 337 4.18 5.38 17.64
CA SER A 337 5.01 6.28 16.82
C SER A 337 5.44 7.55 17.56
N GLU A 338 4.58 8.10 18.42
CA GLU A 338 4.90 9.26 19.24
C GLU A 338 6.12 8.98 20.14
N LYS A 339 6.07 7.91 20.92
CA LYS A 339 7.16 7.52 21.83
C LYS A 339 8.45 7.19 21.09
N VAL A 340 8.33 6.55 19.91
CA VAL A 340 9.49 6.27 19.06
C VAL A 340 10.15 7.56 18.63
N MET A 341 9.36 8.54 18.16
CA MET A 341 9.86 9.81 17.68
C MET A 341 10.37 10.74 18.78
N GLU A 342 9.69 10.81 19.91
CA GLU A 342 10.15 11.58 21.10
C GLU A 342 11.54 11.15 21.52
N ALA A 343 11.82 9.84 21.54
CA ALA A 343 13.13 9.31 21.88
C ALA A 343 14.16 9.50 20.76
N ALA A 344 13.74 9.52 19.49
CA ALA A 344 14.63 9.56 18.32
C ALA A 344 15.04 10.97 17.89
N ILE A 345 14.12 11.95 17.93
CA ILE A 345 14.38 13.34 17.45
C ILE A 345 15.61 13.97 18.07
N PRO A 346 15.90 13.84 19.38
CA PRO A 346 17.12 14.39 19.97
C PRO A 346 18.41 13.77 19.45
N ASN A 347 18.33 12.57 18.85
CA ASN A 347 19.48 11.76 18.48
C ASN A 347 19.78 11.75 16.96
N TYR A 348 18.87 12.29 16.13
CA TYR A 348 19.04 12.32 14.69
C TYR A 348 18.30 13.50 14.04
N GLY A 349 19.03 14.29 13.22
CA GLY A 349 18.53 15.57 12.69
C GLY A 349 17.67 15.46 11.42
N ASN A 350 17.77 14.37 10.63
CA ASN A 350 17.02 14.20 9.38
C ASN A 350 16.05 13.02 9.46
N LEU A 351 15.09 13.13 10.37
CA LEU A 351 14.13 12.09 10.73
C LEU A 351 12.74 12.41 10.20
N PHE A 352 12.06 11.40 9.67
CA PHE A 352 10.75 11.50 9.04
C PHE A 352 9.79 10.45 9.60
N THR A 353 8.49 10.69 9.44
CA THR A 353 7.44 9.70 9.68
C THR A 353 6.69 9.38 8.39
N GLU A 354 6.09 8.20 8.31
CA GLU A 354 5.24 7.78 7.19
C GLU A 354 4.06 6.96 7.69
N ALA A 355 2.88 7.21 7.13
CA ALA A 355 1.69 6.38 7.33
C ALA A 355 0.94 6.15 6.00
N LYS A 356 0.22 5.01 5.91
CA LYS A 356 -0.68 4.74 4.78
C LYS A 356 -1.72 5.86 4.68
N TYR A 357 -1.95 6.38 3.47
CA TYR A 357 -2.88 7.49 3.24
C TYR A 357 -4.29 7.17 3.71
N ASN A 358 -4.78 6.00 3.35
CA ASN A 358 -6.15 5.57 3.62
C ASN A 358 -6.26 4.02 3.61
N GLY A 359 -5.47 3.33 4.42
CA GLY A 359 -5.31 1.88 4.33
C GLY A 359 -4.54 1.47 3.07
N GLU A 360 -4.89 0.33 2.50
CA GLU A 360 -4.21 -0.24 1.33
C GLU A 360 -4.98 -0.01 0.02
N SER A 361 -5.80 1.02 -0.04
CA SER A 361 -6.64 1.33 -1.20
C SER A 361 -6.85 2.82 -1.39
N LEU A 362 -7.36 3.17 -2.57
CA LEU A 362 -7.77 4.53 -2.91
C LEU A 362 -9.31 4.57 -2.98
N THR A 363 -9.97 5.00 -1.89
CA THR A 363 -11.43 4.96 -1.74
C THR A 363 -12.07 6.34 -1.63
N THR A 364 -11.33 7.30 -1.09
CA THR A 364 -11.76 8.69 -0.95
C THR A 364 -10.55 9.61 -1.03
N PHE A 365 -10.78 10.85 -1.45
CA PHE A 365 -9.73 11.88 -1.44
C PHE A 365 -9.51 12.52 -0.06
N THR A 366 -10.37 12.25 0.93
CA THR A 366 -10.18 12.78 2.30
C THR A 366 -10.44 11.67 3.31
N PRO A 367 -9.41 11.05 3.87
CA PRO A 367 -9.57 10.15 5.02
C PRO A 367 -10.19 10.86 6.21
N ARG A 368 -10.94 10.13 7.01
CA ARG A 368 -11.54 10.61 8.26
C ARG A 368 -11.31 9.59 9.39
N GLY A 369 -11.77 9.89 10.60
CA GLY A 369 -11.62 9.01 11.76
C GLY A 369 -10.16 8.68 12.04
N ASN A 370 -9.84 7.43 12.39
CA ASN A 370 -8.53 7.01 12.84
C ASN A 370 -7.38 7.33 11.86
N TRP A 371 -7.60 7.23 10.56
CA TRP A 371 -6.57 7.58 9.57
C TRP A 371 -6.29 9.09 9.55
N GLN A 372 -7.32 9.92 9.64
CA GLN A 372 -7.14 11.37 9.75
C GLN A 372 -6.39 11.72 11.03
N ASP A 373 -6.81 11.14 12.15
CA ASP A 373 -6.19 11.40 13.46
C ASP A 373 -4.73 10.96 13.48
N THR A 374 -4.41 9.80 12.92
CA THR A 374 -3.03 9.31 12.78
C THR A 374 -2.16 10.27 12.00
N HIS A 375 -2.60 10.75 10.83
CA HIS A 375 -1.82 11.69 10.03
C HIS A 375 -1.62 13.03 10.75
N GLN A 376 -2.68 13.59 11.35
CA GLN A 376 -2.61 14.87 12.08
C GLN A 376 -1.67 14.75 13.30
N HIS A 377 -1.73 13.62 14.01
CA HIS A 377 -0.84 13.36 15.12
C HIS A 377 0.63 13.29 14.65
N LEU A 378 0.93 12.47 13.66
CA LEU A 378 2.28 12.32 13.15
C LEU A 378 2.85 13.61 12.55
N SER A 379 2.01 14.41 11.90
CA SER A 379 2.40 15.73 11.37
C SER A 379 2.80 16.71 12.48
N SER A 380 2.31 16.52 13.70
CA SER A 380 2.59 17.40 14.84
C SER A 380 3.89 17.07 15.57
N LEU A 381 4.55 15.94 15.25
CA LEU A 381 5.75 15.49 15.97
C LEU A 381 7.04 16.27 15.63
N GLY A 382 6.95 17.28 14.76
CA GLY A 382 8.08 18.15 14.42
C GLY A 382 9.03 17.61 13.35
N SER A 383 8.68 16.48 12.72
CA SER A 383 9.36 15.92 11.54
C SER A 383 8.56 16.14 10.27
N ILE A 384 9.16 15.85 9.11
CA ILE A 384 8.41 15.74 7.86
C ILE A 384 7.56 14.49 7.94
N HIS A 385 6.27 14.61 7.60
CA HIS A 385 5.34 13.49 7.56
C HIS A 385 4.92 13.16 6.13
N LEU A 386 5.14 11.89 5.75
CA LEU A 386 4.84 11.37 4.42
C LEU A 386 3.50 10.63 4.44
N PHE A 387 2.62 10.97 3.53
CA PHE A 387 1.49 10.09 3.24
C PHE A 387 1.88 9.06 2.18
N ASN A 388 1.52 7.81 2.44
CA ASN A 388 1.82 6.69 1.56
C ASN A 388 0.57 6.28 0.78
N VAL A 389 0.57 6.51 -0.51
CA VAL A 389 -0.45 5.98 -1.42
C VAL A 389 -0.17 4.49 -1.61
N HIS A 390 -0.57 3.70 -0.61
CA HIS A 390 -0.31 2.28 -0.50
C HIS A 390 -1.44 1.49 -1.16
N ILE A 391 -1.33 1.29 -2.46
CA ILE A 391 -2.26 0.45 -3.19
C ILE A 391 -1.64 -0.92 -3.42
N LEU A 392 -2.38 -1.95 -3.08
CA LEU A 392 -1.99 -3.33 -3.30
C LEU A 392 -3.11 -4.05 -4.05
N ALA A 393 -3.05 -4.03 -5.37
CA ALA A 393 -3.99 -4.72 -6.25
C ALA A 393 -5.45 -4.20 -6.27
N ASN A 394 -5.76 -3.08 -5.63
CA ASN A 394 -7.14 -2.58 -5.60
C ASN A 394 -7.60 -1.97 -6.92
N LEU A 395 -6.67 -1.37 -7.67
CA LEU A 395 -6.95 -0.75 -8.98
C LEU A 395 -6.49 -1.62 -10.15
N GLU A 396 -5.74 -2.69 -9.89
CA GLU A 396 -5.29 -3.63 -10.91
C GLU A 396 -6.46 -4.26 -11.67
N PRO A 397 -6.29 -4.53 -12.97
CA PRO A 397 -5.15 -4.20 -13.82
C PRO A 397 -5.37 -2.93 -14.65
N PHE A 398 -6.42 -2.18 -14.38
CA PHE A 398 -6.83 -1.06 -15.21
C PHE A 398 -5.94 0.17 -15.01
N ARG A 399 -5.79 0.99 -16.05
CA ARG A 399 -5.13 2.28 -15.93
C ARG A 399 -5.95 3.20 -15.04
N PHE A 400 -5.28 3.88 -14.13
CA PHE A 400 -5.88 4.90 -13.27
C PHE A 400 -5.12 6.21 -13.39
N GLY A 401 -5.85 7.31 -13.53
CA GLY A 401 -5.22 8.61 -13.70
C GLY A 401 -6.22 9.76 -13.76
N ALA A 402 -7.25 9.75 -12.91
CA ALA A 402 -8.17 10.88 -12.76
C ALA A 402 -7.45 12.06 -12.08
N PRO A 403 -6.94 13.07 -12.83
CA PRO A 403 -6.14 14.15 -12.27
C PRO A 403 -6.85 14.95 -11.20
N SER A 404 -8.14 15.24 -11.38
CA SER A 404 -8.91 16.01 -10.39
C SER A 404 -9.11 15.26 -9.07
N PHE A 405 -9.28 13.94 -9.09
CA PHE A 405 -9.33 13.12 -7.88
C PHE A 405 -7.98 13.13 -7.16
N ILE A 406 -6.88 12.93 -7.90
CA ILE A 406 -5.52 12.94 -7.35
C ILE A 406 -5.17 14.31 -6.75
N GLN A 407 -5.52 15.42 -7.43
CA GLN A 407 -5.33 16.77 -6.91
C GLN A 407 -6.02 16.95 -5.55
N LYS A 408 -7.27 16.53 -5.44
CA LYS A 408 -8.03 16.58 -4.18
C LYS A 408 -7.36 15.74 -3.07
N CYS A 409 -6.81 14.59 -3.41
CA CYS A 409 -6.06 13.77 -2.45
C CYS A 409 -4.85 14.52 -1.90
N VAL A 410 -4.03 15.13 -2.76
CA VAL A 410 -2.83 15.87 -2.34
C VAL A 410 -3.20 17.14 -1.57
N GLN A 411 -4.25 17.86 -1.99
CA GLN A 411 -4.79 19.00 -1.23
C GLN A 411 -5.25 18.58 0.17
N ALA A 412 -5.98 17.47 0.27
CA ALA A 412 -6.39 16.94 1.57
C ALA A 412 -5.20 16.51 2.43
N ALA A 413 -4.22 15.81 1.84
CA ALA A 413 -2.99 15.45 2.53
C ALA A 413 -2.27 16.67 3.11
N LYS A 414 -2.10 17.74 2.33
CA LYS A 414 -1.45 18.96 2.76
C LYS A 414 -2.27 19.72 3.81
N TYR A 415 -3.54 20.04 3.50
CA TYR A 415 -4.31 21.01 4.29
C TYR A 415 -5.13 20.42 5.43
N ARG A 416 -5.50 19.15 5.34
CA ARG A 416 -6.30 18.50 6.39
C ARG A 416 -5.48 17.55 7.25
N LEU A 417 -4.51 16.88 6.64
CA LEU A 417 -3.72 15.85 7.32
C LEU A 417 -2.35 16.39 7.79
N GLY A 418 -1.92 17.56 7.29
CA GLY A 418 -0.64 18.17 7.65
C GLY A 418 0.58 17.49 7.02
N CYS A 419 0.38 16.64 6.00
CA CYS A 419 1.46 15.95 5.31
C CYS A 419 2.27 16.92 4.45
N ASN A 420 3.58 16.68 4.38
CA ASN A 420 4.51 17.47 3.58
C ASN A 420 5.50 16.61 2.77
N GLY A 421 5.12 15.35 2.52
CA GLY A 421 5.82 14.46 1.62
C GLY A 421 4.94 13.31 1.14
N ILE A 422 5.30 12.66 0.04
CA ILE A 422 4.57 11.56 -0.59
C ILE A 422 5.47 10.36 -0.86
N HIS A 423 4.95 9.18 -0.54
CA HIS A 423 5.47 7.87 -0.89
C HIS A 423 4.44 7.18 -1.78
N LEU A 424 4.75 7.00 -3.06
CA LEU A 424 3.82 6.51 -4.07
C LEU A 424 4.11 5.05 -4.43
N TYR A 425 3.10 4.18 -4.36
CA TYR A 425 3.16 2.85 -4.94
C TYR A 425 2.85 2.90 -6.44
N PRO A 426 3.55 2.10 -7.27
CA PRO A 426 3.14 1.87 -8.66
C PRO A 426 1.84 1.04 -8.69
N LEU A 427 1.10 1.09 -9.80
CA LEU A 427 -0.16 0.35 -9.95
C LEU A 427 0.04 -1.17 -9.88
N PHE A 428 1.17 -1.68 -10.42
CA PHE A 428 1.53 -3.10 -10.41
C PHE A 428 2.78 -3.34 -9.57
N TYR A 429 2.67 -3.13 -8.30
CA TYR A 429 3.78 -3.27 -7.37
C TYR A 429 4.51 -4.61 -7.50
N TRP A 430 3.76 -5.72 -7.58
CA TRP A 430 4.31 -7.07 -7.55
C TRP A 430 4.90 -7.57 -8.87
N ASP A 431 4.63 -6.90 -9.98
CA ASP A 431 5.13 -7.29 -11.32
C ASP A 431 6.13 -6.28 -11.91
N TRP A 432 6.65 -5.41 -11.06
CA TRP A 432 7.65 -4.41 -11.47
C TRP A 432 8.80 -5.04 -12.26
N PRO A 433 9.28 -4.45 -13.36
CA PRO A 433 8.86 -3.14 -13.95
C PRO A 433 7.75 -3.25 -15.01
N TYR A 434 7.15 -4.41 -15.16
CA TYR A 434 6.18 -4.70 -16.22
C TYR A 434 4.73 -4.55 -15.75
N SER A 435 3.82 -4.48 -16.72
CA SER A 435 2.38 -4.46 -16.54
C SER A 435 1.74 -5.79 -16.97
N PRO A 436 0.47 -6.05 -16.61
CA PRO A 436 -0.22 -7.28 -16.95
C PRO A 436 -0.76 -7.31 -18.39
N ASP A 437 -0.54 -6.29 -19.20
CA ASP A 437 -1.00 -6.28 -20.61
C ASP A 437 -0.44 -7.49 -21.37
N SER A 438 -1.33 -8.22 -22.04
CA SER A 438 -0.98 -9.40 -22.86
C SER A 438 -0.41 -8.97 -24.21
N VAL A 439 0.83 -8.46 -24.21
CA VAL A 439 1.54 -8.01 -25.40
C VAL A 439 3.02 -8.40 -25.37
N THR A 440 3.61 -8.43 -26.53
CA THR A 440 5.04 -8.72 -26.71
C THR A 440 5.69 -7.64 -27.57
N PRO A 441 6.75 -6.97 -27.08
CA PRO A 441 7.33 -7.07 -25.74
C PRO A 441 6.37 -6.57 -24.65
N ARG A 442 6.57 -7.02 -23.40
CA ARG A 442 5.77 -6.56 -22.27
C ARG A 442 5.93 -5.05 -22.08
N LEU A 443 4.81 -4.36 -21.77
CA LEU A 443 4.81 -2.93 -21.49
C LEU A 443 5.42 -2.65 -20.12
N LYS A 444 6.29 -1.65 -20.06
CA LYS A 444 6.80 -1.11 -18.81
C LYS A 444 5.76 -0.20 -18.15
N GLN A 445 5.62 -0.31 -16.84
CA GLN A 445 4.64 0.49 -16.08
C GLN A 445 4.86 2.00 -16.25
N LEU A 446 6.12 2.42 -16.27
CA LEU A 446 6.46 3.84 -16.39
C LEU A 446 5.89 4.49 -17.65
N GLU A 447 5.83 3.77 -18.77
CA GLU A 447 5.24 4.26 -20.01
C GLU A 447 3.73 4.08 -20.06
N ARG A 448 3.27 2.91 -19.63
CA ARG A 448 1.84 2.55 -19.64
C ARG A 448 1.03 3.40 -18.67
N ASP A 449 1.53 3.59 -17.45
CA ASP A 449 0.85 4.27 -16.37
C ASP A 449 1.42 5.68 -16.12
N TRP A 450 1.93 6.30 -17.18
CA TRP A 450 2.60 7.61 -17.10
C TRP A 450 1.76 8.68 -16.39
N ILE A 451 0.44 8.69 -16.59
CA ILE A 451 -0.47 9.65 -15.98
C ILE A 451 -0.56 9.46 -14.46
N TRP A 452 -0.47 8.21 -13.97
CA TRP A 452 -0.42 7.92 -12.54
C TRP A 452 0.74 8.64 -11.87
N PHE A 453 1.93 8.46 -12.39
CA PHE A 453 3.12 9.13 -11.85
C PHE A 453 3.08 10.64 -12.06
N ALA A 454 2.76 11.09 -13.27
CA ALA A 454 2.72 12.50 -13.62
C ALA A 454 1.74 13.29 -12.74
N ALA A 455 0.54 12.76 -12.50
CA ALA A 455 -0.47 13.48 -11.71
C ALA A 455 -0.08 13.60 -10.23
N TRP A 456 0.32 12.48 -9.59
CA TRP A 456 0.72 12.53 -8.19
C TRP A 456 1.90 13.47 -7.94
N PHE A 457 2.94 13.44 -8.79
CA PHE A 457 4.12 14.27 -8.58
C PHE A 457 3.92 15.72 -9.00
N ARG A 458 3.09 15.99 -10.01
CA ARG A 458 2.67 17.36 -10.34
C ARG A 458 2.01 18.04 -9.15
N TYR A 459 1.06 17.35 -8.51
CA TYR A 459 0.36 17.90 -7.36
C TYR A 459 1.19 17.86 -6.07
N ALA A 460 2.11 16.92 -5.94
CA ALA A 460 3.10 16.95 -4.86
C ALA A 460 4.08 18.12 -5.01
N TRP A 461 4.38 18.52 -6.25
CA TRP A 461 5.12 19.76 -6.50
C TRP A 461 4.28 20.98 -6.13
N LYS A 462 3.05 21.08 -6.65
CA LYS A 462 2.14 22.20 -6.36
C LYS A 462 0.67 21.76 -6.45
N PRO A 463 -0.06 21.60 -5.33
CA PRO A 463 -1.44 21.15 -5.36
C PRO A 463 -2.44 22.22 -5.77
N ASP A 464 -2.08 23.52 -5.63
CA ASP A 464 -3.01 24.65 -5.73
C ASP A 464 -3.05 25.24 -7.14
N HIS A 465 -3.27 24.40 -8.12
CA HIS A 465 -3.55 24.84 -9.48
C HIS A 465 -5.03 25.12 -9.66
N HIS A 466 -5.35 26.20 -10.38
CA HIS A 466 -6.72 26.53 -10.70
C HIS A 466 -7.35 25.44 -11.59
N PRO A 467 -8.53 24.90 -11.28
CA PRO A 467 -9.11 23.76 -11.97
C PRO A 467 -9.22 23.91 -13.49
N ALA A 468 -9.59 25.11 -13.98
CA ALA A 468 -9.69 25.36 -15.41
C ALA A 468 -8.33 25.33 -16.12
N LEU A 469 -7.26 25.84 -15.47
CA LEU A 469 -5.90 25.78 -16.02
C LEU A 469 -5.35 24.35 -15.99
N GLU A 470 -5.69 23.58 -14.96
CA GLU A 470 -5.31 22.17 -14.89
C GLU A 470 -6.02 21.33 -15.97
N ARG A 471 -7.31 21.59 -16.19
CA ARG A 471 -8.01 20.92 -17.28
C ARG A 471 -7.34 21.19 -18.63
N GLU A 472 -6.99 22.45 -18.92
CA GLU A 472 -6.29 22.82 -20.16
C GLU A 472 -4.89 22.18 -20.25
N TYR A 473 -4.15 22.13 -19.16
CA TYR A 473 -2.86 21.46 -19.08
C TYR A 473 -3.00 19.98 -19.46
N TRP A 474 -3.93 19.25 -18.85
CA TRP A 474 -4.11 17.82 -19.12
C TRP A 474 -4.66 17.56 -20.53
N ILE A 475 -5.58 18.38 -21.01
CA ILE A 475 -6.01 18.33 -22.43
C ILE A 475 -4.78 18.47 -23.34
N GLY A 476 -3.88 19.41 -23.06
CA GLY A 476 -2.64 19.60 -23.81
C GLY A 476 -1.73 18.37 -23.78
N GLN A 477 -1.55 17.73 -22.62
CA GLN A 477 -0.74 16.50 -22.49
C GLN A 477 -1.32 15.36 -23.34
N PHE A 478 -2.61 15.11 -23.25
CA PHE A 478 -3.28 14.09 -24.06
C PHE A 478 -3.35 14.47 -25.54
N ALA A 479 -3.50 15.75 -25.89
CA ALA A 479 -3.45 16.21 -27.28
C ALA A 479 -2.07 15.97 -27.92
N LYS A 480 -0.98 16.24 -27.20
CA LYS A 480 0.37 15.88 -27.64
C LYS A 480 0.52 14.37 -27.86
N ARG A 481 -0.15 13.56 -27.03
CA ARG A 481 -0.06 12.09 -27.10
C ARG A 481 -0.92 11.49 -28.21
N TYR A 482 -2.13 12.00 -28.45
CA TYR A 482 -3.08 11.43 -29.41
C TYR A 482 -3.24 12.26 -30.69
N GLY A 483 -2.59 13.42 -30.78
CA GLY A 483 -2.43 14.19 -31.99
C GLY A 483 -3.51 15.22 -32.27
N SER A 484 -4.53 15.37 -31.43
CA SER A 484 -5.55 16.42 -31.54
C SER A 484 -6.07 16.87 -30.18
N ARG A 485 -6.55 18.11 -30.11
CA ARG A 485 -7.17 18.66 -28.91
C ARG A 485 -8.46 17.94 -28.54
N GLU A 486 -9.27 17.62 -29.56
CA GLU A 486 -10.53 16.92 -29.37
C GLU A 486 -10.33 15.51 -28.77
N ALA A 487 -9.33 14.78 -29.25
CA ALA A 487 -8.93 13.52 -28.65
C ALA A 487 -8.46 13.73 -27.21
N GLY A 488 -7.62 14.74 -26.99
CA GLY A 488 -7.09 15.04 -25.66
C GLY A 488 -8.18 15.35 -24.63
N GLU A 489 -9.15 16.17 -25.01
CA GLU A 489 -10.28 16.50 -24.13
C GLU A 489 -11.15 15.28 -23.83
N ALA A 490 -11.47 14.49 -24.83
CA ALA A 490 -12.35 13.33 -24.65
C ALA A 490 -11.67 12.18 -23.88
N VAL A 491 -10.37 11.96 -24.06
CA VAL A 491 -9.59 10.98 -23.27
C VAL A 491 -9.49 11.41 -21.81
N LEU A 492 -9.25 12.71 -21.55
CA LEU A 492 -9.26 13.23 -20.18
C LEU A 492 -10.62 12.99 -19.52
N ASP A 493 -11.73 13.30 -20.19
CA ASP A 493 -13.07 13.04 -19.65
C ASP A 493 -13.26 11.54 -19.34
N ALA A 494 -12.76 10.65 -20.19
CA ALA A 494 -12.84 9.20 -19.94
C ALA A 494 -12.06 8.79 -18.69
N TYR A 495 -10.86 9.34 -18.46
CA TYR A 495 -10.08 9.08 -17.24
C TYR A 495 -10.73 9.63 -15.98
N GLU A 496 -11.27 10.87 -16.05
CA GLU A 496 -11.95 11.49 -14.89
C GLU A 496 -13.20 10.67 -14.51
N GLU A 497 -14.01 10.29 -15.48
CA GLU A 497 -15.24 9.53 -15.21
C GLU A 497 -14.96 8.09 -14.78
N SER A 498 -14.08 7.36 -15.48
CA SER A 498 -13.75 5.97 -15.09
C SER A 498 -13.03 5.89 -13.75
N GLY A 499 -12.21 6.90 -13.41
CA GLY A 499 -11.49 6.99 -12.15
C GLY A 499 -12.36 7.14 -10.91
N GLU A 500 -13.64 7.53 -11.06
CA GLU A 500 -14.60 7.61 -9.96
C GLU A 500 -15.23 6.24 -9.60
N CYS A 501 -15.19 5.26 -10.52
CA CYS A 501 -15.89 3.98 -10.33
C CYS A 501 -15.26 3.14 -9.20
N ALA A 502 -13.99 2.80 -9.32
CA ALA A 502 -13.32 1.91 -8.38
C ALA A 502 -13.28 2.44 -6.94
N PRO A 503 -12.92 3.72 -6.67
CA PRO A 503 -12.94 4.27 -5.32
C PRO A 503 -14.31 4.19 -4.65
N LYS A 504 -15.37 4.49 -5.39
CA LYS A 504 -16.74 4.48 -4.87
C LYS A 504 -17.27 3.08 -4.61
N LEU A 505 -16.98 2.13 -5.51
CA LEU A 505 -17.34 0.72 -5.31
C LEU A 505 -16.62 0.13 -4.10
N LEU A 506 -15.31 0.38 -3.98
CA LEU A 506 -14.52 -0.09 -2.85
C LEU A 506 -15.10 0.39 -1.52
N ARG A 507 -15.39 1.68 -1.40
CA ARG A 507 -15.82 2.27 -0.14
C ARG A 507 -17.21 1.85 0.31
N ARG A 508 -18.05 1.31 -0.58
CA ARG A 508 -19.43 0.89 -0.22
C ARG A 508 -19.63 -0.61 -0.25
N PHE A 509 -18.92 -1.33 -1.10
CA PHE A 509 -19.14 -2.77 -1.27
C PHE A 509 -17.90 -3.60 -0.97
N GLY A 510 -16.70 -3.10 -1.26
CA GLY A 510 -15.48 -3.89 -1.29
C GLY A 510 -14.63 -3.82 -0.03
N ILE A 511 -15.10 -3.26 1.07
CA ILE A 511 -14.27 -3.05 2.26
C ILE A 511 -14.13 -4.33 3.06
N THR A 512 -12.96 -4.94 2.95
CA THR A 512 -12.46 -5.98 3.83
C THR A 512 -11.29 -5.43 4.65
N GLU A 513 -10.81 -6.21 5.61
CA GLU A 513 -9.64 -5.85 6.39
C GLU A 513 -8.47 -5.47 5.47
N GLY A 514 -7.86 -4.29 5.70
CA GLY A 514 -6.79 -3.75 4.88
C GLY A 514 -7.16 -3.51 3.42
N ASN A 515 -8.44 -3.60 3.05
CA ASN A 515 -8.90 -3.56 1.65
C ASN A 515 -8.13 -4.50 0.72
N ARG A 516 -7.81 -5.67 1.21
CA ARG A 516 -7.01 -6.67 0.48
C ARG A 516 -7.80 -7.49 -0.53
N GLN A 517 -9.11 -7.28 -0.59
CA GLN A 517 -9.93 -7.89 -1.61
C GLN A 517 -9.58 -7.32 -2.97
N THR A 518 -9.38 -8.18 -3.93
CA THR A 518 -9.20 -7.77 -5.32
C THR A 518 -10.55 -7.40 -5.92
N MET A 519 -10.86 -6.12 -5.88
CA MET A 519 -12.14 -5.60 -6.35
C MET A 519 -12.41 -5.94 -7.82
N SER A 520 -11.41 -5.84 -8.67
CA SER A 520 -11.56 -6.12 -10.11
C SER A 520 -12.05 -7.54 -10.40
N LEU A 521 -11.75 -8.52 -9.57
CA LEU A 521 -12.23 -9.90 -9.70
C LEU A 521 -13.70 -10.09 -9.25
N GLY A 522 -14.35 -9.07 -8.72
CA GLY A 522 -15.74 -9.12 -8.29
C GLY A 522 -15.93 -9.51 -6.83
N MET A 523 -17.20 -9.71 -6.46
CA MET A 523 -17.64 -10.18 -5.13
C MET A 523 -18.69 -11.26 -5.27
N THR A 524 -18.68 -12.22 -4.33
CA THR A 524 -19.78 -13.19 -4.21
C THR A 524 -21.02 -12.53 -3.60
N MET A 525 -22.19 -13.12 -3.81
CA MET A 525 -23.40 -12.68 -3.13
C MET A 525 -23.29 -12.88 -1.61
N SER A 526 -22.64 -13.97 -1.18
CA SER A 526 -22.34 -14.21 0.23
C SER A 526 -21.53 -13.07 0.86
N GLN A 527 -20.51 -12.53 0.17
CA GLN A 527 -19.74 -11.38 0.67
C GLN A 527 -20.59 -10.12 0.85
N LEU A 528 -21.57 -9.89 -0.01
CA LEU A 528 -22.47 -8.75 0.08
C LEU A 528 -23.54 -8.92 1.17
N THR A 529 -24.08 -10.14 1.33
CA THR A 529 -25.18 -10.41 2.25
C THR A 529 -24.72 -10.85 3.65
N ASN A 530 -23.48 -11.33 3.78
CA ASN A 530 -22.84 -11.72 5.05
C ASN A 530 -21.45 -11.09 5.19
N PRO A 531 -21.34 -9.76 5.22
CA PRO A 531 -20.04 -9.09 5.25
C PRO A 531 -19.19 -9.47 6.47
N ASP A 532 -19.82 -9.79 7.61
CA ASP A 532 -19.12 -10.17 8.85
C ASP A 532 -18.36 -11.50 8.73
N ARG A 533 -18.75 -12.38 7.79
CA ARG A 533 -18.04 -13.63 7.49
C ARG A 533 -16.61 -13.38 6.98
N TYR A 534 -16.41 -12.27 6.31
CA TYR A 534 -15.14 -11.91 5.66
C TYR A 534 -14.33 -10.89 6.45
N GLY A 535 -14.67 -10.66 7.72
CA GLY A 535 -13.96 -9.80 8.65
C GLY A 535 -13.90 -8.34 8.20
N PRO A 536 -15.05 -7.65 8.02
CA PRO A 536 -14.99 -6.22 7.74
C PRO A 536 -14.47 -5.48 8.95
N TRP A 537 -13.50 -4.64 8.73
CA TRP A 537 -12.93 -3.82 9.80
C TRP A 537 -13.71 -2.50 9.89
N LYS A 538 -14.50 -2.33 10.94
CA LYS A 538 -15.40 -1.18 11.09
C LYS A 538 -14.66 0.15 11.09
N GLU A 539 -13.51 0.20 11.76
CA GLU A 539 -12.68 1.40 11.86
C GLU A 539 -12.14 1.83 10.49
N LEU A 540 -11.74 0.89 9.64
CA LEU A 540 -11.34 1.19 8.26
C LEU A 540 -12.51 1.70 7.43
N TRP A 541 -13.69 1.10 7.61
CA TRP A 541 -14.91 1.53 6.93
C TRP A 541 -15.24 2.99 7.24
N GLU A 542 -15.16 3.37 8.51
CA GLU A 542 -15.41 4.73 8.95
C GLU A 542 -14.35 5.70 8.45
N SER A 543 -13.10 5.27 8.35
CA SER A 543 -11.98 6.10 7.86
C SER A 543 -11.92 6.23 6.34
N GLN A 544 -12.23 5.16 5.63
CA GLN A 544 -12.04 5.03 4.19
C GLN A 544 -13.26 5.44 3.36
N ALA A 545 -14.37 5.77 3.99
CA ALA A 545 -15.59 6.20 3.32
C ALA A 545 -16.13 7.50 3.93
N PRO A 546 -16.81 8.35 3.15
CA PRO A 546 -17.72 9.35 3.72
C PRO A 546 -18.75 8.70 4.62
N GLN A 547 -19.34 9.47 5.53
CA GLN A 547 -20.45 8.97 6.32
C GLN A 547 -21.52 8.37 5.42
N GLY A 548 -21.99 7.17 5.76
CA GLY A 548 -22.96 6.47 4.93
C GLY A 548 -23.32 5.11 5.49
N GLU A 549 -24.07 4.33 4.72
CA GLU A 549 -24.66 3.07 5.13
C GLU A 549 -24.05 1.88 4.38
N ARG A 550 -23.90 0.76 5.08
CA ARG A 550 -23.68 -0.56 4.47
C ARG A 550 -25.01 -1.12 3.98
N LEU A 551 -24.95 -2.16 3.13
CA LEU A 551 -26.13 -2.82 2.60
C LEU A 551 -27.12 -3.29 3.67
N ASN A 552 -26.64 -3.94 4.72
CA ASN A 552 -27.49 -4.42 5.80
C ASN A 552 -28.18 -3.26 6.55
N LEU A 553 -27.42 -2.22 6.91
CA LEU A 553 -27.97 -1.05 7.60
C LEU A 553 -28.98 -0.28 6.72
N TYR A 554 -28.68 -0.15 5.43
CA TYR A 554 -29.58 0.43 4.45
C TYR A 554 -30.93 -0.32 4.44
N VAL A 555 -30.91 -1.64 4.31
CA VAL A 555 -32.11 -2.48 4.28
C VAL A 555 -32.89 -2.42 5.61
N GLU A 556 -32.21 -2.43 6.75
CA GLU A 556 -32.84 -2.28 8.06
C GLU A 556 -33.61 -0.98 8.18
N ARG A 557 -33.02 0.14 7.71
CA ARG A 557 -33.67 1.46 7.73
C ARG A 557 -34.86 1.52 6.79
N GLU A 558 -34.71 1.01 5.57
CA GLU A 558 -35.81 0.91 4.61
C GLU A 558 -37.02 0.16 5.20
N VAL A 559 -36.78 -1.03 5.78
CA VAL A 559 -37.84 -1.86 6.35
C VAL A 559 -38.51 -1.20 7.56
N ARG A 560 -37.75 -0.43 8.35
CA ARG A 560 -38.26 0.29 9.52
C ARG A 560 -38.85 1.66 9.18
N GLY A 561 -38.69 2.14 7.93
CA GLY A 561 -39.10 3.49 7.53
C GLY A 561 -38.29 4.59 8.21
N GLU A 562 -37.04 4.31 8.53
CA GLU A 562 -36.10 5.25 9.14
C GLU A 562 -35.38 6.08 8.07
N PRO A 563 -35.03 7.34 8.34
CA PRO A 563 -34.29 8.18 7.40
C PRO A 563 -32.88 7.64 7.21
N HIS A 564 -32.36 7.70 5.96
CA HIS A 564 -31.00 7.32 5.63
C HIS A 564 -29.97 8.32 6.14
N ILE A 565 -28.74 7.85 6.36
CA ILE A 565 -27.61 8.63 6.85
C ILE A 565 -26.49 8.66 5.83
N GLY A 566 -26.21 9.83 5.28
CA GLY A 566 -25.09 10.06 4.37
C GLY A 566 -25.26 9.31 3.05
N GLU A 567 -24.15 8.75 2.56
CA GLU A 567 -24.09 8.08 1.26
C GLU A 567 -24.69 6.67 1.35
N THR A 568 -25.70 6.37 0.54
CA THR A 568 -26.35 5.05 0.53
C THR A 568 -25.77 4.10 -0.54
N PRO A 569 -25.94 2.78 -0.40
CA PRO A 569 -25.56 1.83 -1.43
C PRO A 569 -26.22 2.07 -2.79
N LEU A 570 -27.50 2.50 -2.82
CA LEU A 570 -28.18 2.81 -4.07
C LEU A 570 -27.68 4.10 -4.71
N ASP A 571 -27.41 5.15 -3.92
CA ASP A 571 -26.82 6.38 -4.45
C ASP A 571 -25.48 6.08 -5.14
N ILE A 572 -24.65 5.22 -4.54
CA ILE A 572 -23.38 4.81 -5.13
C ILE A 572 -23.60 3.98 -6.39
N ALA A 573 -24.53 3.01 -6.37
CA ALA A 573 -24.82 2.20 -7.53
C ALA A 573 -25.27 3.05 -8.74
N ASP A 574 -26.15 4.03 -8.50
CA ASP A 574 -26.61 4.96 -9.55
C ASP A 574 -25.50 5.91 -10.02
N ASN A 575 -24.70 6.43 -9.09
CA ASN A 575 -23.64 7.36 -9.39
C ASN A 575 -22.51 6.70 -10.22
N VAL A 576 -22.04 5.50 -9.83
CA VAL A 576 -21.00 4.81 -10.58
C VAL A 576 -21.48 4.30 -11.94
N ASP A 577 -22.73 3.92 -12.07
CA ASP A 577 -23.32 3.58 -13.38
C ASP A 577 -23.37 4.78 -14.33
N ALA A 578 -23.67 5.97 -13.80
CA ALA A 578 -23.60 7.22 -14.55
C ALA A 578 -22.17 7.54 -14.99
N HIS A 579 -21.19 7.42 -14.09
CA HIS A 579 -19.78 7.60 -14.41
C HIS A 579 -19.30 6.61 -15.48
N ALA A 580 -19.64 5.33 -15.34
CA ALA A 580 -19.29 4.30 -16.32
C ALA A 580 -19.84 4.62 -17.73
N LYS A 581 -21.12 5.03 -17.81
CA LYS A 581 -21.75 5.46 -19.08
C LYS A 581 -21.09 6.70 -19.68
N ASN A 582 -20.72 7.67 -18.84
CA ASN A 582 -20.04 8.87 -19.29
C ASN A 582 -18.63 8.56 -19.81
N ALA A 583 -17.90 7.70 -19.13
CA ALA A 583 -16.58 7.26 -19.56
C ALA A 583 -16.62 6.55 -20.92
N GLU A 584 -17.57 5.62 -21.13
CA GLU A 584 -17.80 4.95 -22.42
C GLU A 584 -18.12 5.95 -23.54
N ARG A 585 -19.00 6.93 -23.27
CA ARG A 585 -19.31 7.98 -24.25
C ARG A 585 -18.10 8.85 -24.58
N ALA A 586 -17.30 9.19 -23.55
CA ALA A 586 -16.13 10.02 -23.72
C ALA A 586 -15.06 9.34 -24.57
N ILE A 587 -14.75 8.08 -24.30
CA ILE A 587 -13.74 7.34 -25.06
C ILE A 587 -14.16 7.10 -26.52
N GLU A 588 -15.44 6.82 -26.78
CA GLU A 588 -15.94 6.68 -28.15
C GLU A 588 -15.98 8.04 -28.88
N ARG A 589 -16.23 9.14 -28.18
CA ARG A 589 -16.12 10.49 -28.75
C ARG A 589 -14.69 10.83 -29.16
N ALA A 590 -13.67 10.32 -28.45
CA ALA A 590 -12.27 10.54 -28.76
C ALA A 590 -11.83 9.83 -30.06
N ARG A 591 -12.36 8.64 -30.33
CA ARG A 591 -11.92 7.71 -31.37
C ARG A 591 -11.71 8.37 -32.78
N PRO A 592 -12.65 9.15 -33.33
CA PRO A 592 -12.47 9.77 -34.65
C PRO A 592 -11.39 10.85 -34.73
N TYR A 593 -10.90 11.33 -33.57
CA TYR A 593 -9.92 12.40 -33.47
C TYR A 593 -8.52 11.92 -33.09
N VAL A 594 -8.36 10.64 -32.79
CA VAL A 594 -7.05 10.03 -32.50
C VAL A 594 -6.30 9.81 -33.81
N VAL A 595 -5.15 10.44 -33.94
CA VAL A 595 -4.34 10.37 -35.17
C VAL A 595 -2.95 9.77 -34.94
N GLN A 596 -2.57 9.54 -33.71
CA GLN A 596 -1.33 8.86 -33.31
C GLN A 596 -1.52 8.04 -32.03
N ASN A 597 -0.61 7.11 -31.75
CA ASN A 597 -0.67 6.19 -30.59
C ASN A 597 -2.00 5.42 -30.49
N MET A 598 -2.55 5.02 -31.64
CA MET A 598 -3.84 4.34 -31.73
C MET A 598 -3.87 3.04 -30.92
N GLU A 599 -2.78 2.28 -30.88
CA GLU A 599 -2.71 1.04 -30.13
C GLU A 599 -2.88 1.28 -28.62
N GLU A 600 -2.24 2.30 -28.06
CA GLU A 600 -2.42 2.69 -26.67
C GLU A 600 -3.85 3.18 -26.40
N PHE A 601 -4.39 3.98 -27.31
CA PHE A 601 -5.77 4.47 -27.21
C PHE A 601 -6.78 3.31 -27.15
N GLU A 602 -6.64 2.30 -28.03
CA GLU A 602 -7.52 1.13 -28.02
C GLU A 602 -7.43 0.35 -26.71
N ARG A 603 -6.25 0.29 -26.08
CA ARG A 603 -6.10 -0.32 -24.74
C ARG A 603 -6.82 0.46 -23.66
N ILE A 604 -6.78 1.80 -23.72
CA ILE A 604 -7.55 2.65 -22.81
C ILE A 604 -9.05 2.46 -23.04
N ALA A 605 -9.48 2.34 -24.29
CA ALA A 605 -10.89 2.08 -24.60
C ALA A 605 -11.36 0.72 -24.04
N ILE A 606 -10.50 -0.29 -24.08
CA ILE A 606 -10.76 -1.59 -23.45
C ILE A 606 -10.85 -1.45 -21.93
N ASP A 607 -9.93 -0.71 -21.30
CA ASP A 607 -9.95 -0.47 -19.85
C ASP A 607 -11.26 0.22 -19.42
N VAL A 608 -11.67 1.27 -20.14
CA VAL A 608 -12.93 1.98 -19.86
C VAL A 608 -14.13 1.04 -19.96
N LYS A 609 -14.18 0.20 -21.00
CA LYS A 609 -15.24 -0.78 -21.18
C LYS A 609 -15.21 -1.86 -20.08
N ALA A 610 -14.04 -2.34 -19.70
CA ALA A 610 -13.88 -3.32 -18.63
C ALA A 610 -14.32 -2.76 -17.28
N ILE A 611 -13.93 -1.52 -16.95
CA ILE A 611 -14.39 -0.80 -15.76
C ILE A 611 -15.91 -0.65 -15.76
N ALA A 612 -16.52 -0.33 -16.91
CA ALA A 612 -17.97 -0.19 -17.02
C ALA A 612 -18.70 -1.52 -16.81
N LEU A 613 -18.21 -2.61 -17.38
CA LEU A 613 -18.76 -3.95 -17.18
C LEU A 613 -18.63 -4.43 -15.73
N MET A 614 -17.45 -4.22 -15.13
CA MET A 614 -17.22 -4.48 -13.72
C MET A 614 -18.18 -3.68 -12.84
N THR A 615 -18.33 -2.39 -13.09
CA THR A 615 -19.22 -1.49 -12.37
C THR A 615 -20.65 -1.98 -12.43
N ARG A 616 -21.17 -2.33 -13.60
CA ARG A 616 -22.53 -2.87 -13.77
C ARG A 616 -22.68 -4.20 -13.07
N SER A 617 -21.69 -5.09 -13.15
CA SER A 617 -21.73 -6.35 -12.40
C SER A 617 -21.92 -6.12 -10.91
N TYR A 618 -21.16 -5.18 -10.31
CA TYR A 618 -21.31 -4.81 -8.89
C TYR A 618 -22.66 -4.18 -8.58
N THR A 619 -23.10 -3.20 -9.36
CA THR A 619 -24.33 -2.44 -9.08
C THR A 619 -25.56 -3.34 -9.17
N PHE A 620 -25.65 -4.21 -10.16
CA PHE A 620 -26.73 -5.16 -10.27
C PHE A 620 -26.70 -6.22 -9.17
N LYS A 621 -25.50 -6.71 -8.79
CA LYS A 621 -25.38 -7.64 -7.67
C LYS A 621 -25.79 -7.00 -6.34
N ALA A 622 -25.43 -5.75 -6.10
CA ALA A 622 -25.85 -5.00 -4.91
C ALA A 622 -27.38 -4.79 -4.87
N ARG A 623 -28.02 -4.50 -6.01
CA ARG A 623 -29.47 -4.41 -6.08
C ARG A 623 -30.16 -5.73 -5.78
N ALA A 624 -29.62 -6.84 -6.28
CA ALA A 624 -30.10 -8.19 -5.91
C ALA A 624 -29.91 -8.46 -4.41
N ALA A 625 -28.74 -8.10 -3.86
CA ALA A 625 -28.43 -8.28 -2.44
C ALA A 625 -29.40 -7.50 -1.53
N ILE A 626 -29.87 -6.32 -1.92
CA ILE A 626 -30.89 -5.55 -1.18
C ILE A 626 -32.19 -6.36 -1.06
N GLN A 627 -32.69 -6.95 -2.14
CA GLN A 627 -33.89 -7.79 -2.11
C GLN A 627 -33.69 -9.03 -1.21
N ILE A 628 -32.52 -9.66 -1.31
CA ILE A 628 -32.19 -10.85 -0.52
C ILE A 628 -32.05 -10.51 0.98
N LEU A 629 -31.44 -9.40 1.32
CA LEU A 629 -31.36 -8.92 2.71
C LEU A 629 -32.73 -8.50 3.25
N THR A 630 -33.58 -7.89 2.42
CA THR A 630 -34.98 -7.58 2.78
C THR A 630 -35.76 -8.88 3.08
N TYR A 631 -35.61 -9.90 2.24
CA TYR A 631 -36.18 -11.21 2.50
C TYR A 631 -35.71 -11.76 3.87
N LYS A 632 -34.42 -11.76 4.13
CA LYS A 632 -33.84 -12.21 5.42
C LYS A 632 -34.49 -11.51 6.61
N LEU A 633 -34.60 -10.20 6.54
CA LEU A 633 -35.11 -9.36 7.63
C LEU A 633 -36.60 -9.60 7.89
N LEU A 634 -37.41 -9.75 6.83
CA LEU A 634 -38.85 -9.93 6.94
C LEU A 634 -39.27 -11.40 7.24
N SER A 635 -38.55 -12.38 6.69
CA SER A 635 -38.89 -13.79 6.85
C SER A 635 -38.42 -14.35 8.20
N GLY A 636 -37.30 -13.83 8.75
CA GLY A 636 -36.71 -14.37 9.96
C GLY A 636 -36.43 -15.87 9.84
N GLN A 637 -37.06 -16.70 10.66
CA GLN A 637 -36.99 -18.17 10.64
C GLN A 637 -38.08 -18.84 9.78
N GLU A 638 -38.97 -18.04 9.20
CA GLU A 638 -40.08 -18.53 8.38
C GLU A 638 -39.73 -18.45 6.88
N PHE A 639 -38.80 -19.28 6.43
CA PHE A 639 -38.17 -19.23 5.11
C PHE A 639 -39.13 -19.27 3.91
N LEU A 640 -40.35 -19.73 4.09
CA LEU A 640 -41.35 -19.73 3.02
C LEU A 640 -42.10 -18.38 2.88
N ASN A 641 -41.93 -17.49 3.84
CA ASN A 641 -42.51 -16.16 3.76
C ASN A 641 -41.66 -15.25 2.89
N HIS A 642 -42.30 -14.35 2.17
CA HIS A 642 -41.62 -13.31 1.35
C HIS A 642 -40.71 -13.85 0.24
N VAL A 643 -40.93 -15.11 -0.25
CA VAL A 643 -40.14 -15.72 -1.34
C VAL A 643 -40.17 -14.87 -2.62
N GLU A 644 -41.24 -14.07 -2.82
CA GLU A 644 -41.32 -13.10 -3.91
C GLU A 644 -40.19 -12.09 -3.97
N LEU A 645 -39.57 -11.77 -2.84
CA LEU A 645 -38.39 -10.91 -2.79
C LEU A 645 -37.14 -11.60 -3.37
N LEU A 646 -36.99 -12.90 -3.14
CA LEU A 646 -35.92 -13.67 -3.77
C LEU A 646 -36.16 -13.80 -5.28
N GLU A 647 -37.41 -14.00 -5.70
CA GLU A 647 -37.79 -14.01 -7.12
C GLU A 647 -37.46 -12.65 -7.77
N ALA A 648 -37.77 -11.55 -7.09
CA ALA A 648 -37.46 -10.19 -7.55
C ALA A 648 -35.96 -9.89 -7.66
N ALA A 649 -35.12 -10.63 -6.93
CA ALA A 649 -33.66 -10.50 -7.02
C ALA A 649 -33.06 -11.14 -8.28
N ILE A 650 -33.73 -12.17 -8.86
CA ILE A 650 -33.23 -12.96 -9.98
C ILE A 650 -32.83 -12.11 -11.18
N PRO A 651 -33.64 -11.20 -11.71
CA PRO A 651 -33.26 -10.42 -12.89
C PRO A 651 -32.00 -9.57 -12.70
N ALA A 652 -31.86 -8.94 -11.53
CA ALA A 652 -30.68 -8.15 -11.23
C ALA A 652 -29.44 -9.03 -11.04
N PHE A 653 -29.59 -10.20 -10.43
CA PHE A 653 -28.47 -11.14 -10.27
C PHE A 653 -28.03 -11.71 -11.62
N GLU A 654 -28.96 -12.03 -12.52
CA GLU A 654 -28.69 -12.48 -13.89
C GLU A 654 -27.94 -11.40 -14.70
N GLU A 655 -28.40 -10.15 -14.61
CA GLU A 655 -27.75 -9.03 -15.29
C GLU A 655 -26.33 -8.79 -14.76
N SER A 656 -26.11 -8.93 -13.44
CA SER A 656 -24.77 -8.90 -12.87
C SER A 656 -23.86 -9.96 -13.48
N LEU A 657 -24.35 -11.19 -13.59
CA LEU A 657 -23.61 -12.32 -14.18
C LEU A 657 -23.36 -12.10 -15.69
N HIS A 658 -24.35 -11.56 -16.42
CA HIS A 658 -24.19 -11.23 -17.82
C HIS A 658 -23.02 -10.24 -18.05
N ASN A 659 -22.99 -9.14 -17.29
CA ASN A 659 -21.92 -8.17 -17.38
C ASN A 659 -20.56 -8.77 -16.98
N TYR A 660 -20.53 -9.70 -16.02
CA TYR A 660 -19.30 -10.41 -15.65
C TYR A 660 -18.81 -11.36 -16.76
N ARG A 661 -19.70 -12.04 -17.46
CA ARG A 661 -19.34 -12.88 -18.63
C ARG A 661 -18.71 -12.03 -19.75
N GLU A 662 -19.30 -10.88 -20.05
CA GLU A 662 -18.74 -9.95 -21.04
C GLU A 662 -17.39 -9.39 -20.60
N LEU A 663 -17.22 -9.10 -19.29
CA LEU A 663 -15.94 -8.67 -18.72
C LEU A 663 -14.87 -9.78 -18.88
N ALA A 664 -15.19 -11.01 -18.49
CA ALA A 664 -14.27 -12.14 -18.61
C ALA A 664 -13.84 -12.37 -20.07
N LYS A 665 -14.78 -12.29 -21.01
CA LYS A 665 -14.51 -12.41 -22.44
C LYS A 665 -13.64 -11.27 -22.97
N LEU A 666 -13.92 -10.01 -22.60
CA LEU A 666 -13.17 -8.84 -23.04
C LEU A 666 -11.71 -8.89 -22.55
N THR A 667 -11.51 -9.38 -21.31
CA THR A 667 -10.20 -9.36 -20.66
C THR A 667 -9.34 -10.59 -20.93
N ASP A 668 -9.89 -11.64 -21.52
CA ASP A 668 -9.20 -12.92 -21.73
C ASP A 668 -7.95 -12.80 -22.60
N GLU A 669 -8.01 -11.98 -23.63
CA GLU A 669 -6.87 -11.71 -24.54
C GLU A 669 -6.11 -10.42 -24.17
N THR A 670 -6.70 -9.57 -23.31
CA THR A 670 -6.14 -8.25 -23.01
C THR A 670 -5.12 -8.29 -21.90
N TYR A 671 -5.36 -9.12 -20.87
CA TYR A 671 -4.57 -9.17 -19.66
C TYR A 671 -4.06 -10.58 -19.36
N LEU A 672 -2.86 -10.66 -18.80
CA LEU A 672 -2.27 -11.91 -18.31
C LEU A 672 -2.92 -12.36 -17.00
N TYR A 673 -3.35 -11.41 -16.19
CA TYR A 673 -4.02 -11.59 -14.89
C TYR A 673 -4.74 -10.30 -14.48
N ALA A 674 -5.71 -10.43 -13.57
CA ALA A 674 -6.40 -9.29 -12.97
C ALA A 674 -5.71 -8.80 -11.67
N ASN A 675 -4.85 -9.61 -11.07
CA ASN A 675 -4.18 -9.33 -9.81
C ASN A 675 -2.76 -9.92 -9.82
N SER A 676 -1.77 -9.07 -9.60
CA SER A 676 -0.37 -9.46 -9.58
C SER A 676 0.00 -10.23 -8.30
N MET A 677 -0.71 -10.01 -7.19
CA MET A 677 -0.43 -10.64 -5.90
C MET A 677 -1.32 -11.86 -5.66
N GLN A 678 -0.79 -13.04 -5.91
CA GLN A 678 -1.44 -14.33 -5.74
C GLN A 678 -1.05 -15.01 -4.42
N THR A 679 -1.35 -14.39 -3.29
CA THR A 679 -1.04 -14.96 -1.98
C THR A 679 -2.29 -15.31 -1.18
N PRO A 680 -2.23 -16.29 -0.24
CA PRO A 680 -3.35 -16.62 0.64
C PRO A 680 -3.85 -15.44 1.48
N GLN A 681 -2.99 -14.46 1.72
CA GLN A 681 -3.35 -13.24 2.46
C GLN A 681 -4.28 -12.32 1.67
N ARG A 682 -4.33 -12.46 0.35
CA ARG A 682 -5.29 -11.76 -0.48
C ARG A 682 -6.61 -12.53 -0.43
N LYS A 683 -7.60 -11.92 0.17
CA LYS A 683 -8.96 -12.45 0.15
C LYS A 683 -9.55 -12.25 -1.25
N VAL A 684 -9.15 -13.10 -2.17
CA VAL A 684 -9.87 -13.25 -3.44
C VAL A 684 -11.31 -13.70 -3.16
N PRO A 685 -12.24 -13.51 -4.10
CA PRO A 685 -13.66 -13.82 -3.86
C PRO A 685 -13.94 -15.22 -3.31
N PHE A 686 -13.02 -16.17 -3.49
CA PHE A 686 -13.21 -17.58 -3.14
C PHE A 686 -12.12 -18.09 -2.18
N PRO A 687 -12.48 -18.96 -1.21
CA PRO A 687 -11.55 -19.44 -0.18
C PRO A 687 -10.32 -20.18 -0.70
N ASP A 688 -10.43 -20.88 -1.83
CA ASP A 688 -9.37 -21.67 -2.45
C ASP A 688 -8.51 -20.85 -3.44
N GLY A 689 -8.34 -19.58 -3.16
CA GLY A 689 -7.92 -18.49 -4.04
C GLY A 689 -6.56 -18.56 -4.72
N GLU A 690 -5.76 -19.61 -4.52
CA GLU A 690 -4.45 -19.73 -5.17
C GLU A 690 -4.52 -19.80 -6.72
N LYS A 691 -5.70 -19.99 -7.29
CA LYS A 691 -5.92 -20.21 -8.74
C LYS A 691 -6.68 -19.09 -9.43
N PHE A 692 -7.20 -18.10 -8.70
CA PHE A 692 -8.10 -17.09 -9.25
C PHE A 692 -7.40 -15.78 -9.53
N GLY A 693 -6.43 -15.80 -10.42
CA GLY A 693 -5.74 -14.60 -10.88
C GLY A 693 -6.45 -13.87 -12.02
N HIS A 694 -7.46 -14.46 -12.64
CA HIS A 694 -8.12 -13.94 -13.83
C HIS A 694 -9.65 -14.08 -13.73
N TRP A 695 -10.40 -13.19 -14.39
CA TRP A 695 -11.88 -13.23 -14.42
C TRP A 695 -12.45 -14.56 -14.95
N ARG A 696 -11.80 -15.16 -15.97
CA ARG A 696 -12.20 -16.47 -16.49
C ARG A 696 -12.14 -17.59 -15.45
N ASP A 697 -11.22 -17.47 -14.48
CA ASP A 697 -11.09 -18.45 -13.40
C ASP A 697 -12.22 -18.31 -12.37
N CYS A 698 -12.70 -17.07 -12.16
CA CYS A 698 -13.79 -16.75 -11.25
C CYS A 698 -15.18 -17.00 -11.84
N LEU A 699 -15.33 -16.88 -13.16
CA LEU A 699 -16.63 -16.97 -13.84
C LEU A 699 -17.42 -18.23 -13.52
N PRO A 700 -16.85 -19.47 -13.53
CA PRO A 700 -17.62 -20.68 -13.20
C PRO A 700 -18.21 -20.66 -11.79
N HIS A 701 -17.55 -20.02 -10.84
CA HIS A 701 -18.02 -19.88 -9.46
C HIS A 701 -19.20 -18.94 -9.36
N TYR A 702 -19.19 -17.81 -10.07
CA TYR A 702 -20.33 -16.88 -10.12
C TYR A 702 -21.53 -17.49 -10.87
N GLU A 703 -21.27 -18.28 -11.91
CA GLU A 703 -22.32 -19.06 -12.59
C GLU A 703 -22.96 -20.08 -11.66
N GLN A 704 -22.13 -20.81 -10.89
CA GLN A 704 -22.61 -21.76 -9.91
C GLN A 704 -23.41 -21.10 -8.79
N GLU A 705 -22.92 -19.96 -8.27
CA GLU A 705 -23.63 -19.17 -7.26
C GLU A 705 -25.04 -18.78 -7.72
N PHE A 706 -25.16 -18.26 -8.93
CA PHE A 706 -26.45 -17.91 -9.53
C PHE A 706 -27.35 -19.12 -9.77
N HIS A 707 -26.77 -20.21 -10.27
CA HIS A 707 -27.52 -21.47 -10.49
C HIS A 707 -28.07 -22.04 -9.18
N SER A 708 -27.24 -22.08 -8.14
CA SER A 708 -27.68 -22.53 -6.81
C SER A 708 -28.79 -21.63 -6.27
N PHE A 709 -28.63 -20.31 -6.36
CA PHE A 709 -29.65 -19.37 -5.92
C PHE A 709 -30.99 -19.58 -6.62
N THR A 710 -31.03 -19.67 -7.94
CA THR A 710 -32.26 -19.85 -8.69
C THR A 710 -32.96 -21.22 -8.40
N ALA A 711 -32.16 -22.27 -8.20
CA ALA A 711 -32.67 -23.58 -7.80
C ALA A 711 -33.34 -23.52 -6.41
N ARG A 712 -32.68 -22.89 -5.43
CA ARG A 712 -33.20 -22.71 -4.06
C ARG A 712 -34.46 -21.87 -4.01
N VAL A 713 -34.52 -20.78 -4.79
CA VAL A 713 -35.73 -19.95 -4.89
C VAL A 713 -36.91 -20.77 -5.42
N LYS A 714 -36.66 -21.62 -6.43
CA LYS A 714 -37.69 -22.53 -6.96
C LYS A 714 -38.16 -23.56 -5.94
N GLU A 715 -37.26 -24.17 -5.17
CA GLU A 715 -37.58 -25.10 -4.07
C GLU A 715 -38.46 -24.41 -3.04
N LEU A 716 -38.07 -23.22 -2.53
CA LEU A 716 -38.87 -22.45 -1.58
C LEU A 716 -40.27 -22.13 -2.14
N ARG A 717 -40.35 -21.75 -3.42
CA ARG A 717 -41.64 -21.45 -4.07
C ARG A 717 -42.57 -22.67 -4.11
N ASN A 718 -42.01 -23.86 -4.24
CA ASN A 718 -42.78 -25.13 -4.21
C ASN A 718 -43.15 -25.55 -2.78
N GLY A 719 -42.74 -24.84 -1.76
CA GLY A 719 -42.95 -25.17 -0.35
C GLY A 719 -41.91 -26.13 0.24
N ASP A 720 -40.82 -26.36 -0.50
CA ASP A 720 -39.74 -27.20 -0.02
C ASP A 720 -38.86 -26.36 0.90
N LEU A 721 -38.75 -26.74 2.15
CA LEU A 721 -37.79 -26.13 3.07
C LEU A 721 -36.36 -26.56 2.70
N PRO A 722 -35.34 -25.72 2.98
CA PRO A 722 -33.96 -26.10 2.76
C PRO A 722 -33.67 -27.46 3.37
N GLY A 723 -33.45 -28.48 2.51
CA GLY A 723 -33.25 -29.85 2.93
C GLY A 723 -31.98 -29.98 3.78
N GLY A 724 -32.18 -30.43 5.00
CA GLY A 724 -31.13 -30.91 5.83
C GLY A 724 -30.21 -29.79 6.35
N VAL A 725 -30.67 -29.06 7.35
CA VAL A 725 -29.78 -28.86 8.49
C VAL A 725 -29.52 -30.29 8.99
N ALA A 726 -28.49 -30.91 8.44
CA ALA A 726 -27.95 -32.11 9.02
C ALA A 726 -27.75 -31.79 10.49
N SER A 727 -28.34 -32.56 11.37
CA SER A 727 -28.03 -32.55 12.79
C SER A 727 -26.51 -32.43 12.86
N GLU A 728 -26.01 -31.32 13.41
CA GLU A 728 -24.57 -31.08 13.57
C GLU A 728 -23.91 -32.40 13.95
N GLU A 729 -23.01 -32.91 13.11
CA GLU A 729 -22.20 -34.07 13.50
C GLU A 729 -21.57 -33.65 14.83
N ARG A 730 -21.89 -34.33 15.91
CA ARG A 730 -21.28 -34.08 17.22
C ARG A 730 -19.78 -34.30 17.04
N VAL A 731 -19.04 -33.21 16.92
CA VAL A 731 -17.61 -33.27 16.91
C VAL A 731 -17.21 -33.56 18.36
N GLY A 732 -16.66 -34.73 18.61
CA GLY A 732 -16.12 -35.05 19.95
C GLY A 732 -14.95 -34.18 20.35
N THR A 733 -14.44 -34.38 21.54
CA THR A 733 -13.25 -33.67 22.04
C THR A 733 -12.10 -33.73 21.03
N TYR A 734 -11.46 -32.59 20.79
CA TYR A 734 -10.31 -32.52 19.89
C TYR A 734 -9.14 -33.36 20.40
N ALA A 735 -8.35 -33.86 19.46
CA ALA A 735 -7.17 -34.68 19.77
C ALA A 735 -6.02 -33.82 20.31
N GLN A 736 -5.69 -34.00 21.59
CA GLN A 736 -4.58 -33.33 22.24
C GLN A 736 -3.24 -33.63 21.54
N ALA A 737 -2.39 -32.62 21.31
CA ALA A 737 -1.02 -32.79 20.89
C ALA A 737 -0.04 -32.76 22.06
N GLU A 738 1.09 -33.44 21.91
CA GLU A 738 2.15 -33.44 22.91
C GLU A 738 2.99 -32.16 22.86
N PHE A 739 3.16 -31.52 24.00
CA PHE A 739 4.02 -30.33 24.12
C PHE A 739 4.72 -30.25 25.47
N VAL A 740 5.79 -29.47 25.54
CA VAL A 740 6.52 -29.15 26.78
C VAL A 740 6.49 -27.64 26.97
N LEU A 741 6.03 -27.20 28.15
CA LEU A 741 6.03 -25.80 28.54
C LEU A 741 7.38 -25.49 29.24
N HIS A 742 8.11 -24.48 28.73
CA HIS A 742 9.40 -24.06 29.28
C HIS A 742 9.33 -22.77 30.10
N SER A 743 8.24 -22.00 29.98
CA SER A 743 8.05 -20.77 30.75
C SER A 743 7.73 -21.08 32.21
N SER A 744 8.45 -20.44 33.13
CA SER A 744 8.23 -20.58 34.60
C SER A 744 6.95 -19.90 35.09
N ASP A 745 6.50 -18.86 34.33
CA ASP A 745 5.40 -17.98 34.71
C ASP A 745 4.05 -18.45 34.20
N ALA A 746 4.03 -19.55 33.45
CA ALA A 746 2.83 -20.15 32.92
C ALA A 746 2.64 -21.58 33.46
N GLN A 747 1.39 -22.00 33.59
CA GLN A 747 1.04 -23.32 34.16
C GLN A 747 0.04 -24.03 33.24
N THR A 748 0.18 -25.32 33.07
CA THR A 748 -0.83 -26.14 32.40
C THR A 748 -2.06 -26.37 33.27
N TYR A 749 -3.23 -26.50 32.63
CA TYR A 749 -4.49 -26.87 33.30
C TYR A 749 -5.36 -27.67 32.35
N VAL A 750 -6.29 -28.43 32.92
CA VAL A 750 -7.29 -29.14 32.13
C VAL A 750 -8.48 -28.21 31.93
N VAL A 751 -8.91 -28.07 30.67
CA VAL A 751 -10.05 -27.24 30.28
C VAL A 751 -11.34 -28.00 30.57
N ASP A 752 -12.17 -27.48 31.46
CA ASP A 752 -13.48 -28.03 31.81
C ASP A 752 -14.37 -26.93 32.40
N LYS A 753 -15.67 -27.23 32.62
CA LYS A 753 -16.56 -26.37 33.38
C LYS A 753 -15.99 -26.16 34.77
N GLN A 754 -16.07 -24.92 35.28
CA GLN A 754 -15.48 -24.44 36.53
C GLN A 754 -13.95 -24.48 36.62
N SER A 755 -13.25 -24.73 35.49
CA SER A 755 -11.79 -24.56 35.46
C SER A 755 -11.41 -23.11 35.77
N LYS A 756 -10.39 -22.94 36.61
CA LYS A 756 -9.75 -21.67 36.83
C LYS A 756 -8.93 -21.30 35.60
N LEU A 757 -9.19 -20.13 35.00
CA LEU A 757 -8.66 -19.75 33.69
C LEU A 757 -7.33 -18.96 33.72
N PHE A 758 -7.07 -18.24 34.83
CA PHE A 758 -5.85 -17.45 35.00
C PHE A 758 -5.08 -17.93 36.27
N SER A 759 -3.79 -17.67 36.34
CA SER A 759 -2.96 -18.01 37.49
C SER A 759 -3.25 -17.11 38.68
N ASP A 760 -3.65 -15.85 38.41
CA ASP A 760 -4.11 -14.86 39.40
C ASP A 760 -5.64 -14.80 39.41
N GLY A 761 -6.22 -14.48 40.59
CA GLY A 761 -7.67 -14.37 40.73
C GLY A 761 -8.44 -15.69 40.67
N ASN A 762 -9.77 -15.65 40.77
CA ASN A 762 -10.68 -16.81 40.70
C ASN A 762 -11.66 -16.70 39.53
N VAL A 763 -11.16 -16.45 38.31
CA VAL A 763 -11.98 -16.43 37.12
C VAL A 763 -12.24 -17.85 36.66
N LEU A 764 -13.51 -18.25 36.60
CA LEU A 764 -13.94 -19.62 36.29
C LEU A 764 -14.71 -19.68 34.97
N ALA A 765 -14.52 -20.76 34.24
CA ALA A 765 -15.37 -21.09 33.09
C ALA A 765 -16.77 -21.48 33.58
N SER A 766 -17.82 -20.88 33.03
CA SER A 766 -19.21 -21.23 33.32
C SER A 766 -19.77 -22.27 32.35
N ASN A 767 -19.30 -22.24 31.09
CA ASN A 767 -19.61 -23.26 30.09
C ASN A 767 -18.43 -23.40 29.13
N VAL A 768 -18.24 -24.59 28.57
CA VAL A 768 -17.15 -24.94 27.65
C VAL A 768 -17.67 -25.80 26.51
N ALA A 769 -17.23 -25.54 25.30
CA ALA A 769 -17.51 -26.37 24.14
C ALA A 769 -17.03 -27.81 24.33
N GLU A 770 -17.80 -28.80 23.88
CA GLU A 770 -17.44 -30.23 24.01
C GLU A 770 -16.07 -30.53 23.40
N GLU A 771 -15.74 -29.87 22.31
CA GLU A 771 -14.45 -29.98 21.59
C GLU A 771 -13.23 -29.64 22.47
N LEU A 772 -13.42 -28.76 23.43
CA LEU A 772 -12.36 -28.24 24.28
C LEU A 772 -12.24 -28.99 25.61
N VAL A 773 -13.28 -29.72 26.02
CA VAL A 773 -13.32 -30.42 27.32
C VAL A 773 -12.24 -31.48 27.39
N GLY A 774 -11.41 -31.42 28.41
CA GLY A 774 -10.30 -32.35 28.65
C GLY A 774 -8.99 -31.96 27.98
N LEU A 775 -8.94 -30.92 27.16
CA LEU A 775 -7.70 -30.43 26.59
C LEU A 775 -6.79 -29.79 27.67
N THR A 776 -5.50 -29.86 27.42
CA THR A 776 -4.50 -29.19 28.25
C THR A 776 -4.30 -27.77 27.75
N GLY A 777 -4.82 -26.79 28.46
CA GLY A 777 -4.61 -25.37 28.25
C GLY A 777 -3.39 -24.84 29.01
N ILE A 778 -3.03 -23.58 28.73
CA ILE A 778 -1.94 -22.86 29.42
C ILE A 778 -2.52 -21.65 30.13
N ARG A 779 -2.30 -21.61 31.43
CA ARG A 779 -2.77 -20.54 32.33
C ARG A 779 -1.70 -19.48 32.47
N ILE A 780 -2.09 -18.24 32.26
CA ILE A 780 -1.24 -17.05 32.36
C ILE A 780 -1.67 -16.16 33.51
N ASN A 781 -0.82 -15.23 33.89
CA ASN A 781 -1.17 -14.17 34.86
C ASN A 781 -1.92 -13.06 34.11
N ARG A 782 -3.18 -12.80 34.47
CA ARG A 782 -4.04 -11.81 33.82
C ARG A 782 -3.55 -10.38 34.04
N ASP A 783 -3.14 -10.07 35.27
CA ASP A 783 -2.68 -8.71 35.59
C ASP A 783 -1.40 -8.35 34.83
N GLN A 784 -0.49 -9.29 34.70
CA GLN A 784 0.69 -9.14 33.85
C GLN A 784 0.32 -9.01 32.38
N ALA A 785 -0.54 -9.90 31.86
CA ALA A 785 -0.96 -9.90 30.46
C ALA A 785 -1.62 -8.56 30.06
N SER A 786 -2.43 -7.98 30.95
CA SER A 786 -3.09 -6.71 30.69
C SER A 786 -2.15 -5.50 30.70
N LYS A 787 -1.02 -5.56 31.41
CA LYS A 787 -0.07 -4.44 31.57
C LYS A 787 1.10 -4.49 30.59
N GLU A 788 1.67 -5.68 30.37
CA GLU A 788 2.96 -5.85 29.70
C GLU A 788 2.89 -6.83 28.51
N GLY A 789 1.79 -7.57 28.37
CA GLY A 789 1.75 -8.73 27.48
C GLY A 789 2.46 -9.94 28.09
N VAL A 790 2.52 -11.06 27.38
CA VAL A 790 3.13 -12.30 27.84
C VAL A 790 3.90 -13.01 26.75
N SER A 791 5.07 -13.54 27.08
CA SER A 791 5.84 -14.44 26.23
C SER A 791 5.84 -15.84 26.83
N ILE A 792 5.51 -16.86 26.03
CA ILE A 792 5.42 -18.25 26.45
C ILE A 792 6.35 -19.11 25.59
N ASP A 793 7.34 -19.74 26.20
CA ASP A 793 8.22 -20.70 25.53
C ASP A 793 7.61 -22.10 25.60
N ILE A 794 7.32 -22.67 24.44
CA ILE A 794 6.71 -23.99 24.28
C ILE A 794 7.49 -24.82 23.26
N GLU A 795 7.59 -26.13 23.47
CA GLU A 795 8.15 -27.08 22.53
C GLU A 795 7.07 -28.04 22.07
N LEU A 796 6.81 -28.08 20.78
CA LEU A 796 5.84 -28.96 20.14
C LEU A 796 6.54 -30.21 19.59
N LYS A 797 6.00 -31.40 19.85
CA LYS A 797 6.60 -32.67 19.42
C LYS A 797 6.09 -33.12 18.04
N GLU A 798 4.97 -32.60 17.62
CA GLU A 798 4.33 -32.89 16.34
C GLU A 798 3.70 -31.60 15.77
N PRO A 799 3.36 -31.54 14.45
CA PRO A 799 2.62 -30.41 13.92
C PRO A 799 1.32 -30.20 14.70
N SER A 800 1.12 -28.99 15.22
CA SER A 800 0.07 -28.73 16.21
C SER A 800 -0.63 -27.40 15.93
N ARG A 801 -1.87 -27.30 16.42
CA ARG A 801 -2.59 -26.01 16.48
C ARG A 801 -2.73 -25.58 17.92
N ILE A 802 -2.38 -24.34 18.19
CA ILE A 802 -2.56 -23.71 19.49
C ILE A 802 -3.91 -23.00 19.47
N LEU A 803 -4.78 -23.34 20.39
CA LEU A 803 -6.12 -22.77 20.52
C LEU A 803 -6.08 -21.57 21.45
N VAL A 804 -6.32 -20.39 20.89
CA VAL A 804 -6.34 -19.12 21.61
C VAL A 804 -7.77 -18.59 21.69
N GLY A 805 -8.23 -18.32 22.90
CA GLY A 805 -9.53 -17.75 23.20
C GLY A 805 -9.48 -16.23 23.33
N TYR A 806 -10.14 -15.50 22.45
CA TYR A 806 -10.29 -14.06 22.52
C TYR A 806 -11.69 -13.70 23.02
N PHE A 807 -11.77 -12.77 23.97
CA PHE A 807 -13.05 -12.29 24.48
C PHE A 807 -13.78 -11.47 23.41
N ASN A 808 -15.08 -11.73 23.25
CA ASN A 808 -15.91 -11.07 22.25
C ASN A 808 -16.30 -9.63 22.71
N SER A 809 -15.29 -8.79 22.91
CA SER A 809 -15.40 -7.38 23.27
C SER A 809 -14.23 -6.61 22.65
N LYS A 810 -14.47 -5.35 22.34
CA LYS A 810 -13.47 -4.44 21.76
C LYS A 810 -12.82 -3.52 22.80
N ASP A 811 -13.16 -3.68 24.06
CA ASP A 811 -12.57 -2.89 25.14
C ASP A 811 -11.07 -3.22 25.27
N SER A 812 -10.26 -2.23 25.57
CA SER A 812 -8.80 -2.33 25.62
C SER A 812 -8.24 -3.27 26.71
N GLU A 813 -9.07 -3.72 27.64
CA GLU A 813 -8.68 -4.75 28.61
C GLU A 813 -8.54 -6.15 27.99
N TRP A 814 -9.10 -6.36 26.79
CA TRP A 814 -9.10 -7.63 26.08
C TRP A 814 -8.13 -7.59 24.90
N LEU A 815 -7.25 -8.60 24.83
CA LEU A 815 -6.41 -8.76 23.67
C LEU A 815 -7.28 -9.00 22.43
N GLN A 816 -7.06 -8.19 21.39
CA GLN A 816 -7.77 -8.34 20.12
C GLN A 816 -7.12 -9.43 19.28
N VAL A 817 -7.92 -10.05 18.42
CA VAL A 817 -7.40 -10.97 17.39
C VAL A 817 -6.40 -10.20 16.52
N PRO A 818 -5.22 -10.78 16.22
CA PRO A 818 -4.27 -10.14 15.31
C PRO A 818 -4.93 -9.74 13.99
N SER A 819 -4.66 -8.56 13.51
CA SER A 819 -5.22 -8.06 12.27
C SER A 819 -4.17 -8.03 11.16
N LEU A 820 -4.59 -8.21 9.91
CA LEU A 820 -3.70 -8.09 8.75
C LEU A 820 -3.22 -6.65 8.53
N GLU A 821 -3.92 -5.68 9.07
CA GLU A 821 -3.52 -4.27 9.00
C GLU A 821 -2.36 -3.94 9.95
N GLU A 822 -2.34 -4.60 11.09
CA GLU A 822 -1.27 -4.44 12.08
C GLU A 822 -0.10 -5.40 11.85
N ASN A 823 -0.40 -6.56 11.28
CA ASN A 823 0.57 -7.61 11.02
C ASN A 823 0.22 -8.34 9.71
N THR A 824 0.98 -8.11 8.65
CA THR A 824 0.76 -8.76 7.34
C THR A 824 0.88 -10.28 7.39
N HIS A 825 1.52 -10.82 8.44
CA HIS A 825 1.69 -12.25 8.67
C HIS A 825 0.66 -12.84 9.64
N ALA A 826 -0.34 -12.05 10.06
CA ALA A 826 -1.32 -12.50 11.03
C ALA A 826 -2.07 -13.77 10.60
N ASP A 827 -2.24 -13.98 9.28
CA ASP A 827 -2.90 -15.16 8.74
C ASP A 827 -1.95 -16.32 8.37
N ASP A 828 -0.64 -16.15 8.48
CA ASP A 828 0.34 -17.18 8.10
C ASP A 828 0.12 -18.52 8.83
N ARG A 829 -0.47 -18.46 10.01
CA ARG A 829 -0.81 -19.61 10.86
C ARG A 829 -2.30 -19.94 10.86
N GLY A 830 -3.10 -19.28 10.03
CA GLY A 830 -4.52 -19.55 9.84
C GLY A 830 -5.43 -19.14 11.00
N GLY A 831 -5.00 -18.26 11.89
CA GLY A 831 -5.72 -17.95 13.13
C GLY A 831 -6.70 -16.77 13.09
N LEU A 832 -6.90 -16.09 11.97
CA LEU A 832 -7.74 -14.88 11.91
C LEU A 832 -9.23 -15.13 12.10
N SER A 833 -9.72 -16.29 11.69
CA SER A 833 -11.13 -16.64 11.86
C SER A 833 -11.33 -17.58 13.04
N PRO A 834 -12.38 -17.39 13.84
CA PRO A 834 -12.67 -18.29 14.93
C PRO A 834 -13.06 -19.69 14.40
N VAL A 835 -12.53 -20.72 15.03
CA VAL A 835 -12.94 -22.11 14.79
C VAL A 835 -14.13 -22.52 15.65
N ILE A 836 -14.28 -21.90 16.82
CA ILE A 836 -15.47 -22.04 17.67
C ILE A 836 -15.87 -20.65 18.16
N LYS A 837 -17.00 -20.15 17.68
CA LYS A 837 -17.59 -18.90 18.21
C LYS A 837 -18.27 -19.20 19.54
N ASN A 838 -18.16 -18.28 20.48
CA ASN A 838 -18.71 -18.41 21.83
C ASN A 838 -18.31 -19.73 22.53
N GLY A 839 -17.10 -20.26 22.21
CA GLY A 839 -16.62 -21.58 22.65
C GLY A 839 -16.44 -21.72 24.17
N LEU A 840 -16.33 -20.61 24.88
CA LEU A 840 -16.37 -20.58 26.35
C LEU A 840 -17.24 -19.44 26.83
N LYS A 841 -17.97 -19.70 27.96
CA LYS A 841 -18.59 -18.65 28.75
C LYS A 841 -17.83 -18.53 30.06
N VAL A 842 -17.57 -17.29 30.44
CA VAL A 842 -16.85 -16.96 31.67
C VAL A 842 -17.76 -16.11 32.54
N PHE A 843 -17.86 -16.42 33.84
CA PHE A 843 -18.72 -15.64 34.72
C PHE A 843 -18.33 -14.16 34.74
N PHE A 844 -19.31 -13.31 34.44
CA PHE A 844 -19.18 -11.85 34.41
C PHE A 844 -18.28 -11.25 33.36
N TYR A 845 -17.88 -12.04 32.34
CA TYR A 845 -17.05 -11.62 31.23
C TYR A 845 -17.78 -11.84 29.89
N PRO A 846 -17.34 -11.19 28.80
CA PRO A 846 -17.82 -11.51 27.45
C PRO A 846 -17.58 -12.97 27.11
N SER A 847 -18.36 -13.52 26.17
CA SER A 847 -18.10 -14.86 25.64
C SER A 847 -16.74 -14.90 24.92
N VAL A 848 -16.21 -16.09 24.73
CA VAL A 848 -14.88 -16.30 24.18
C VAL A 848 -14.96 -17.00 22.83
N ASN A 849 -14.43 -16.38 21.80
CA ASN A 849 -14.21 -16.98 20.48
C ASN A 849 -12.86 -17.69 20.47
N VAL A 850 -12.84 -18.95 19.99
CA VAL A 850 -11.61 -19.75 19.92
C VAL A 850 -11.05 -19.75 18.53
N HIS A 851 -9.78 -19.40 18.40
CA HIS A 851 -9.01 -19.35 17.16
C HIS A 851 -7.89 -20.39 17.19
N ALA A 852 -7.50 -20.94 16.02
CA ALA A 852 -6.52 -22.02 15.95
C ALA A 852 -5.33 -21.60 15.08
N PHE A 853 -4.13 -21.56 15.67
CA PHE A 853 -2.90 -21.16 15.00
C PHE A 853 -2.00 -22.37 14.78
N LEU A 854 -1.60 -22.64 13.52
CA LEU A 854 -0.77 -23.77 13.15
C LEU A 854 0.72 -23.50 13.44
N TYR A 855 1.38 -24.47 14.05
CA TYR A 855 2.81 -24.45 14.34
C TYR A 855 3.47 -25.77 13.95
N GLU A 856 4.67 -25.69 13.40
CA GLU A 856 5.50 -26.85 13.12
C GLU A 856 6.12 -27.41 14.41
N PRO A 857 6.61 -28.67 14.39
CA PRO A 857 7.35 -29.21 15.53
C PRO A 857 8.59 -28.37 15.86
N GLY A 858 8.92 -28.25 17.13
CA GLY A 858 10.08 -27.49 17.58
C GLY A 858 9.78 -26.56 18.75
N ARG A 859 10.78 -25.76 19.10
CA ARG A 859 10.66 -24.77 20.16
C ARG A 859 10.19 -23.45 19.61
N HIS A 860 9.13 -22.88 20.22
CA HIS A 860 8.51 -21.63 19.84
C HIS A 860 8.37 -20.71 21.03
N THR A 861 8.56 -19.42 20.82
CA THR A 861 8.17 -18.37 21.75
C THR A 861 6.87 -17.74 21.24
N LEU A 862 5.79 -17.97 21.98
CA LEU A 862 4.49 -17.34 21.70
C LEU A 862 4.47 -15.98 22.38
N VAL A 863 4.36 -14.92 21.61
CA VAL A 863 4.32 -13.56 22.13
C VAL A 863 2.93 -12.98 21.95
N PHE A 864 2.32 -12.55 23.03
CA PHE A 864 0.99 -11.94 23.04
C PHE A 864 1.08 -10.50 23.51
N GLY A 865 0.35 -9.60 22.85
CA GLY A 865 0.25 -8.19 23.22
C GLY A 865 -0.49 -7.95 24.54
N GLN A 866 -0.65 -6.69 24.88
CA GLN A 866 -1.39 -6.28 26.09
C GLN A 866 -2.87 -6.63 25.94
N GLY A 867 -3.46 -7.13 27.03
CA GLY A 867 -4.86 -7.50 27.13
C GLY A 867 -5.06 -8.93 27.63
N SER A 868 -6.26 -9.21 28.11
CA SER A 868 -6.61 -10.56 28.64
C SER A 868 -7.06 -11.48 27.49
N TYR A 869 -6.60 -12.70 27.50
CA TYR A 869 -6.92 -13.78 26.57
C TYR A 869 -6.75 -15.15 27.25
N LEU A 870 -7.11 -16.23 26.57
CA LEU A 870 -6.98 -17.60 27.09
C LEU A 870 -6.20 -18.48 26.10
N ILE A 871 -5.45 -19.46 26.60
CA ILE A 871 -4.90 -20.55 25.79
C ILE A 871 -5.60 -21.84 26.25
N VAL A 872 -6.52 -22.33 25.41
CA VAL A 872 -7.48 -23.35 25.79
C VAL A 872 -7.16 -24.75 25.25
N GLY A 873 -6.00 -24.91 24.61
CA GLY A 873 -5.53 -26.22 24.19
C GLY A 873 -4.41 -26.16 23.16
N VAL A 874 -3.74 -27.30 23.02
CA VAL A 874 -2.81 -27.59 21.96
C VAL A 874 -3.25 -28.89 21.30
N ILE A 875 -3.69 -28.84 20.03
CA ILE A 875 -4.28 -29.98 19.36
C ILE A 875 -3.46 -30.41 18.13
N LYS A 876 -3.63 -31.65 17.69
CA LYS A 876 -2.95 -32.15 16.49
C LYS A 876 -3.34 -31.36 15.25
N ALA A 877 -2.37 -31.03 14.38
CA ALA A 877 -2.66 -30.30 13.13
C ALA A 877 -3.60 -31.07 12.20
N THR A 878 -3.64 -32.40 12.32
CA THR A 878 -4.54 -33.28 11.56
C THR A 878 -5.99 -33.25 12.05
N GLN A 879 -6.27 -32.59 13.18
CA GLN A 879 -7.63 -32.49 13.71
C GLN A 879 -8.54 -31.77 12.69
N LYS A 880 -9.58 -32.45 12.27
CA LYS A 880 -10.64 -31.84 11.46
C LYS A 880 -11.41 -30.85 12.34
N MET A 881 -11.50 -29.61 11.89
CA MET A 881 -12.25 -28.56 12.57
C MET A 881 -13.40 -28.10 11.69
N THR A 882 -14.57 -27.92 12.32
CA THR A 882 -15.73 -27.33 11.65
C THR A 882 -16.07 -26.06 12.43
N VAL A 883 -16.26 -24.95 11.75
CA VAL A 883 -16.63 -23.69 12.40
C VAL A 883 -18.02 -23.84 13.02
N ARG A 884 -18.12 -23.65 14.33
CA ARG A 884 -19.35 -23.72 15.11
C ARG A 884 -19.57 -22.45 15.91
N ASP A 885 -20.85 -22.13 16.14
CA ASP A 885 -21.28 -21.13 17.10
C ASP A 885 -22.13 -21.80 18.19
N LEU A 886 -21.68 -21.72 19.44
CA LEU A 886 -22.37 -22.40 20.57
C LEU A 886 -23.57 -21.62 21.12
N GLU A 887 -23.74 -20.37 20.77
CA GLU A 887 -24.91 -19.57 21.10
C GLU A 887 -26.00 -19.66 20.02
N GLY A 888 -25.73 -20.39 18.96
CA GLY A 888 -26.70 -20.81 17.97
C GLY A 888 -27.20 -19.71 17.03
N ALA A 889 -26.32 -19.22 16.18
CA ALA A 889 -26.80 -18.94 14.83
C ALA A 889 -26.79 -20.27 14.07
N SER A 890 -27.95 -20.82 13.73
CA SER A 890 -28.00 -21.98 12.83
C SER A 890 -27.34 -21.59 11.50
N SER A 891 -26.83 -22.56 10.73
CA SER A 891 -26.35 -22.31 9.35
C SER A 891 -27.42 -21.61 8.48
N LEU A 892 -28.65 -21.59 8.92
CA LEU A 892 -29.78 -20.88 8.32
C LEU A 892 -29.82 -19.37 8.62
N ASP A 893 -29.14 -18.89 9.67
CA ASP A 893 -29.07 -17.46 9.95
C ASP A 893 -28.13 -16.75 8.98
N THR A 894 -27.19 -17.48 8.36
CA THR A 894 -26.44 -17.02 7.21
C THR A 894 -27.24 -17.37 5.95
N LEU A 895 -27.27 -16.50 4.95
CA LEU A 895 -27.94 -16.78 3.67
C LEU A 895 -27.09 -17.67 2.74
N ASP A 896 -25.98 -18.23 3.21
CA ASP A 896 -25.03 -18.97 2.39
C ASP A 896 -25.66 -20.23 1.75
N TRP A 897 -26.63 -20.85 2.42
CA TRP A 897 -27.37 -21.96 1.88
C TRP A 897 -28.14 -21.64 0.58
N LEU A 898 -28.43 -20.36 0.30
CA LEU A 898 -28.99 -19.94 -0.98
C LEU A 898 -27.99 -20.07 -2.13
N TYR A 899 -26.71 -19.98 -1.87
CA TYR A 899 -25.66 -19.85 -2.87
C TYR A 899 -24.79 -21.09 -2.99
N GLU A 900 -24.70 -21.89 -1.94
CA GLU A 900 -23.83 -23.05 -1.89
C GLU A 900 -24.57 -24.32 -2.41
N ASN A 901 -23.87 -25.13 -3.18
CA ASN A 901 -24.36 -26.48 -3.50
C ASN A 901 -24.47 -27.28 -2.20
N GLY A 902 -25.63 -27.86 -1.96
CA GLY A 902 -25.95 -28.65 -0.76
C GLY A 902 -25.04 -29.85 -0.48
N LYS A 903 -23.76 -29.55 -0.26
CA LYS A 903 -22.80 -30.38 0.47
C LYS A 903 -22.42 -29.55 1.70
N ALA A 904 -23.26 -29.76 2.73
CA ALA A 904 -22.84 -29.46 4.07
C ALA A 904 -21.59 -30.29 4.41
#